data_ed47df1f1cbb5ba3a9b602b6e201eeb1
#
_entry.id   ed47df1f1cbb5ba3a9b602b6e201eeb1
#
_cell.length_a   1.000
_cell.length_b   1.000
_cell.length_c   1.000
_cell.angle_alpha   90.00
_cell.angle_beta   90.00
_cell.angle_gamma   90.00
#
_symmetry.space_group_name_H-M   'P 1'
#
loop_
_entity.id
_entity.type
_entity.pdbx_description
1 polymer ?
#
loop_
_entity_poly.entity_id
_entity_poly.type
_entity_poly.pdbx_seq_one_letter_code
_entity_poly.pdbx_strand_id
1 'polypeptide(L)'
;MFASASGFLVQHSTFNEVHGDLNQGTRGLSGLQILDRVVAAGAMHDSAERFPPPKCHPRTRLAIVNDILGWVKDPNHRSKILWLNGPAGAGKSAIAQTISELCAEDDILAASFFFSRTAHGRNHAKQFFTTIAYQLAVNIPSLRPIIEEAVDVNPLLPTKSMDLQFSKLIIEPIQTNQETISLPKVIIIDGLDECREQDDQTRILQLIGQACEQRLPICFFIASRPEPTIRDALDSPVVRRSSRCLVLDDSFHPDDDIKIFLQSGFSDILEKHRRTMQSVRCWPSEADLRTLVFRSSGQFIYAATVLKFVDDRRYRPTDRLNVILGTSPAPNSSTAFADLDALYSQILSSPSNTPETFRILGALMVIHMEDLFNEFLEHFSTFFEDLLFIQRGDLYLALSGLHSLLQVPDPLDPETAPAPVLPFHRSFTDYLVDHLRSKEFCIDLGTSHADLTRCCLRALTEVYREGFKFGVEGSISGEVLVYATRTWCLHCINANPDRELMNDLEAFSVVQWVERCPGIQDPDEEIEPLVELAKVLEWLSSNPSSVTQRIFQTHSTSLDAYFMESLAKCARQDKLPLLLAVLVFSSISPYDARFFLELSAEDMPGILNPLISIVSSDYLHCDSLFRAFLVDPARARSYL
;
A
#
# COMPACT_ATOMS: atom_id res chain seq x y z
N MET A 1 18.94 -0.26 41.14
CA MET A 1 19.32 0.69 40.06
C MET A 1 18.43 1.94 40.07
N PHE A 2 17.17 1.89 40.46
CA PHE A 2 16.21 3.00 40.38
C PHE A 2 15.72 3.54 41.75
N ALA A 3 16.42 3.25 42.84
CA ALA A 3 15.94 3.57 44.19
C ALA A 3 15.72 5.07 44.51
N SER A 4 16.19 5.98 43.66
CA SER A 4 16.03 7.44 43.80
C SER A 4 15.47 8.13 42.57
N ALA A 5 15.02 7.38 41.57
CA ALA A 5 14.48 7.96 40.33
C ALA A 5 12.96 8.12 40.45
N SER A 6 12.46 9.31 40.09
CA SER A 6 11.01 9.60 40.04
C SER A 6 10.69 10.31 38.73
N GLY A 7 9.52 10.00 38.16
CA GLY A 7 8.97 10.72 37.00
C GLY A 7 9.40 10.21 35.62
N PHE A 8 9.78 8.95 35.47
CA PHE A 8 10.00 8.32 34.17
C PHE A 8 9.02 7.19 33.91
N LEU A 9 8.61 7.04 32.66
CA LEU A 9 7.75 5.96 32.20
C LEU A 9 8.62 4.94 31.44
N VAL A 10 8.48 3.65 31.75
CA VAL A 10 9.14 2.56 31.04
C VAL A 10 8.04 1.72 30.39
N GLN A 11 8.01 1.70 29.05
CA GLN A 11 7.10 0.88 28.27
C GLN A 11 7.90 -0.17 27.50
N HIS A 12 7.36 -1.38 27.38
CA HIS A 12 7.90 -2.50 26.61
C HIS A 12 9.34 -2.92 26.95
N SER A 13 9.75 -2.80 28.22
CA SER A 13 11.09 -3.18 28.68
C SER A 13 11.05 -4.35 29.64
N THR A 14 11.94 -5.31 29.45
CA THR A 14 12.14 -6.45 30.37
C THR A 14 13.32 -6.16 31.29
N PHE A 15 13.08 -6.20 32.62
CA PHE A 15 14.13 -6.05 33.63
C PHE A 15 14.48 -7.41 34.20
N ASN A 16 15.76 -7.78 34.12
CA ASN A 16 16.31 -8.99 34.78
C ASN A 16 17.21 -8.56 35.93
N GLU A 17 16.90 -9.01 37.16
CA GLU A 17 17.78 -8.88 38.29
C GLU A 17 18.64 -10.16 38.36
N VAL A 18 19.96 -10.03 38.19
CA VAL A 18 20.89 -11.15 38.15
C VAL A 18 21.83 -11.03 39.32
N HIS A 19 21.80 -12.05 40.21
CA HIS A 19 22.75 -12.23 41.28
C HIS A 19 23.84 -13.20 40.82
N GLY A 20 24.88 -12.70 40.13
CA GLY A 20 25.99 -13.44 39.57
C GLY A 20 26.38 -13.01 38.15
N ASP A 21 27.31 -13.73 37.53
CA ASP A 21 27.72 -13.44 36.15
C ASP A 21 26.58 -13.75 35.16
N LEU A 22 26.01 -12.71 34.55
CA LEU A 22 25.04 -12.86 33.45
C LEU A 22 25.82 -13.23 32.19
N ASN A 23 26.03 -14.49 31.96
CA ASN A 23 26.48 -15.02 30.68
C ASN A 23 25.29 -15.16 29.74
N GLN A 24 24.58 -14.03 29.45
CA GLN A 24 23.74 -13.95 28.28
C GLN A 24 24.71 -13.88 27.10
N GLY A 25 24.98 -15.05 26.52
CA GLY A 25 25.47 -15.06 25.14
C GLY A 25 24.50 -14.17 24.35
N THR A 26 25.00 -13.14 23.75
CA THR A 26 24.33 -12.37 22.71
C THR A 26 24.08 -13.34 21.55
N ARG A 27 23.08 -14.25 21.69
CA ARG A 27 22.50 -14.91 20.53
C ARG A 27 21.80 -13.82 19.78
N GLY A 28 22.41 -13.39 18.69
CA GLY A 28 21.74 -12.60 17.68
C GLY A 28 20.41 -13.27 17.33
N LEU A 29 19.48 -12.52 16.75
CA LEU A 29 18.24 -13.08 16.24
C LEU A 29 18.58 -14.25 15.32
N SER A 30 17.84 -15.36 15.41
CA SER A 30 17.99 -16.45 14.43
C SER A 30 17.54 -15.99 13.05
N GLY A 31 18.05 -16.62 11.99
CA GLY A 31 17.69 -16.30 10.62
C GLY A 31 16.18 -16.27 10.38
N LEU A 32 15.42 -17.16 11.03
CA LEU A 32 13.97 -17.16 10.95
C LEU A 32 13.34 -15.94 11.67
N GLN A 33 13.90 -15.49 12.79
CA GLN A 33 13.45 -14.27 13.46
C GLN A 33 13.78 -12.99 12.67
N ILE A 34 14.84 -13.01 11.87
CA ILE A 34 15.18 -11.92 10.94
C ILE A 34 14.16 -11.91 9.80
N LEU A 35 13.83 -13.09 9.21
CA LEU A 35 12.82 -13.20 8.17
C LEU A 35 11.44 -12.75 8.66
N ASP A 36 11.03 -13.13 9.87
CA ASP A 36 9.74 -12.76 10.46
C ASP A 36 9.49 -11.24 10.46
N ARG A 37 10.54 -10.44 10.62
CA ARG A 37 10.46 -8.97 10.64
C ARG A 37 10.26 -8.33 9.27
N VAL A 38 10.53 -9.07 8.20
CA VAL A 38 10.52 -8.56 6.82
C VAL A 38 9.52 -9.29 5.91
N VAL A 39 8.59 -10.06 6.48
CA VAL A 39 7.51 -10.73 5.75
C VAL A 39 6.28 -9.85 5.65
N ALA A 40 5.54 -9.99 4.57
CA ALA A 40 4.19 -9.46 4.43
C ALA A 40 3.19 -10.49 4.99
N ALA A 41 2.99 -10.53 6.30
CA ALA A 41 2.06 -11.49 6.92
C ALA A 41 0.63 -11.35 6.37
N GLY A 42 0.21 -10.12 6.03
CA GLY A 42 -1.07 -9.83 5.39
C GLY A 42 -1.25 -10.50 4.03
N ALA A 43 -0.18 -10.93 3.36
CA ALA A 43 -0.24 -11.59 2.07
C ALA A 43 -0.53 -13.10 2.13
N MET A 44 -0.49 -13.72 3.30
CA MET A 44 -0.73 -15.16 3.48
C MET A 44 -2.24 -15.47 3.42
N HIS A 45 -2.60 -16.69 2.97
CA HIS A 45 -4.00 -17.08 2.78
C HIS A 45 -4.82 -17.09 4.08
N ASP A 46 -4.20 -17.31 5.21
CA ASP A 46 -4.78 -17.42 6.55
C ASP A 46 -4.62 -16.15 7.40
N SER A 47 -4.15 -15.06 6.81
CA SER A 47 -3.94 -13.80 7.51
C SER A 47 -5.26 -13.18 8.02
N ALA A 48 -5.22 -12.69 9.26
CA ALA A 48 -6.32 -11.94 9.86
C ALA A 48 -6.64 -10.64 9.10
N GLU A 49 -5.65 -10.00 8.47
CA GLU A 49 -5.86 -8.80 7.64
C GLU A 49 -6.76 -9.04 6.43
N ARG A 50 -6.90 -10.29 6.01
CA ARG A 50 -7.75 -10.70 4.88
C ARG A 50 -9.08 -11.26 5.33
N PHE A 51 -9.38 -11.25 6.63
CA PHE A 51 -10.62 -11.82 7.16
C PHE A 51 -11.81 -10.87 7.05
N PRO A 52 -13.00 -11.33 6.56
CA PRO A 52 -13.23 -12.62 5.92
C PRO A 52 -12.67 -12.66 4.47
N PRO A 53 -11.81 -13.63 4.13
CA PRO A 53 -11.25 -13.72 2.79
C PRO A 53 -12.34 -14.08 1.76
N PRO A 54 -12.24 -13.60 0.50
CA PRO A 54 -13.15 -14.03 -0.54
C PRO A 54 -12.96 -15.53 -0.82
N LYS A 55 -14.05 -16.30 -0.78
CA LYS A 55 -14.06 -17.76 -1.03
C LYS A 55 -15.10 -18.13 -2.08
N CYS A 56 -14.87 -19.23 -2.78
CA CYS A 56 -15.93 -19.83 -3.58
C CYS A 56 -17.07 -20.29 -2.67
N HIS A 57 -18.29 -20.02 -3.10
CA HIS A 57 -19.45 -20.63 -2.44
C HIS A 57 -19.35 -22.17 -2.58
N PRO A 58 -19.68 -22.97 -1.55
CA PRO A 58 -19.41 -24.43 -1.53
C PRO A 58 -19.93 -25.24 -2.74
N ARG A 59 -20.89 -24.72 -3.47
CA ARG A 59 -21.49 -25.39 -4.65
C ARG A 59 -21.15 -24.69 -5.97
N THR A 60 -20.19 -23.77 -5.98
CA THR A 60 -19.80 -23.02 -7.17
C THR A 60 -18.34 -23.28 -7.55
N ARG A 61 -17.99 -23.09 -8.81
CA ARG A 61 -16.63 -23.26 -9.35
C ARG A 61 -16.04 -24.66 -9.15
N LEU A 62 -16.87 -25.69 -8.93
CA LEU A 62 -16.42 -27.05 -8.60
C LEU A 62 -15.57 -27.67 -9.71
N ALA A 63 -15.92 -27.47 -10.98
CA ALA A 63 -15.16 -28.01 -12.11
C ALA A 63 -13.74 -27.41 -12.16
N ILE A 64 -13.61 -26.09 -11.96
CA ILE A 64 -12.34 -25.39 -11.98
C ILE A 64 -11.49 -25.79 -10.77
N VAL A 65 -12.08 -25.80 -9.58
CA VAL A 65 -11.38 -26.19 -8.34
C VAL A 65 -10.87 -27.63 -8.46
N ASN A 66 -11.67 -28.57 -8.97
CA ASN A 66 -11.27 -29.95 -9.16
C ASN A 66 -10.16 -30.10 -10.24
N ASP A 67 -10.22 -29.33 -11.32
CA ASP A 67 -9.18 -29.34 -12.38
C ASP A 67 -7.84 -28.81 -11.83
N ILE A 68 -7.86 -27.73 -11.07
CA ILE A 68 -6.65 -27.18 -10.43
C ILE A 68 -6.09 -28.16 -9.38
N LEU A 69 -6.92 -28.71 -8.51
CA LEU A 69 -6.49 -29.71 -7.52
C LEU A 69 -5.94 -30.98 -8.17
N GLY A 70 -6.58 -31.45 -9.26
CA GLY A 70 -6.07 -32.58 -10.06
C GLY A 70 -4.69 -32.27 -10.63
N TRP A 71 -4.49 -31.05 -11.15
CA TRP A 71 -3.17 -30.63 -11.63
C TRP A 71 -2.16 -30.52 -10.47
N VAL A 72 -2.50 -29.95 -9.33
CA VAL A 72 -1.58 -29.83 -8.18
C VAL A 72 -1.13 -31.21 -7.69
N LYS A 73 -2.03 -32.19 -7.67
CA LYS A 73 -1.79 -33.55 -7.15
C LYS A 73 -1.13 -34.50 -8.17
N ASP A 74 -0.97 -34.10 -9.44
CA ASP A 74 -0.33 -34.93 -10.44
C ASP A 74 1.19 -35.02 -10.21
N PRO A 75 1.75 -36.19 -9.87
CA PRO A 75 3.19 -36.34 -9.68
C PRO A 75 4.00 -36.18 -10.97
N ASN A 76 3.34 -36.31 -12.13
CA ASN A 76 3.96 -36.28 -13.45
C ASN A 76 3.68 -34.98 -14.21
N HIS A 77 3.65 -33.86 -13.51
CA HIS A 77 3.37 -32.57 -14.14
C HIS A 77 4.08 -32.37 -15.48
N ARG A 78 3.30 -32.19 -16.52
CA ARG A 78 3.81 -31.72 -17.84
C ARG A 78 4.12 -30.21 -17.79
N SER A 79 3.36 -29.46 -16.99
CA SER A 79 3.54 -28.03 -16.74
C SER A 79 3.71 -27.78 -15.26
N LYS A 80 4.71 -27.00 -14.87
CA LYS A 80 4.98 -26.62 -13.48
C LYS A 80 4.32 -25.30 -13.07
N ILE A 81 3.78 -24.57 -14.05
CA ILE A 81 3.06 -23.31 -13.86
C ILE A 81 1.64 -23.51 -14.38
N LEU A 82 0.64 -23.19 -13.56
CA LEU A 82 -0.74 -23.02 -13.98
C LEU A 82 -1.14 -21.57 -13.81
N TRP A 83 -1.47 -20.92 -14.92
CA TRP A 83 -1.92 -19.54 -14.94
C TRP A 83 -3.44 -19.47 -15.08
N LEU A 84 -4.12 -19.08 -14.02
CA LEU A 84 -5.55 -18.77 -14.01
C LEU A 84 -5.75 -17.31 -14.39
N ASN A 85 -6.31 -17.05 -15.56
CA ASN A 85 -6.60 -15.69 -15.99
C ASN A 85 -8.09 -15.48 -16.27
N GLY A 86 -8.49 -14.22 -16.28
CA GLY A 86 -9.86 -13.82 -16.55
C GLY A 86 -10.12 -12.37 -16.17
N PRO A 87 -11.28 -11.84 -16.55
CA PRO A 87 -11.62 -10.43 -16.30
C PRO A 87 -11.71 -10.10 -14.80
N ALA A 88 -11.75 -8.80 -14.50
CA ALA A 88 -12.04 -8.34 -13.14
C ALA A 88 -13.38 -8.91 -12.66
N GLY A 89 -13.47 -9.31 -11.38
CA GLY A 89 -14.71 -9.81 -10.81
C GLY A 89 -15.12 -11.23 -11.19
N ALA A 90 -14.33 -11.95 -12.00
CA ALA A 90 -14.61 -13.36 -12.36
C ALA A 90 -14.43 -14.37 -11.21
N GLY A 91 -13.88 -13.93 -10.06
CA GLY A 91 -13.69 -14.77 -8.87
C GLY A 91 -12.32 -15.46 -8.76
N LYS A 92 -11.29 -14.99 -9.45
CA LYS A 92 -9.91 -15.55 -9.39
C LYS A 92 -9.39 -15.68 -7.96
N SER A 93 -9.48 -14.60 -7.18
CA SER A 93 -9.00 -14.59 -5.79
C SER A 93 -9.81 -15.51 -4.87
N ALA A 94 -11.11 -15.68 -5.13
CA ALA A 94 -11.94 -16.64 -4.41
C ALA A 94 -11.52 -18.09 -4.72
N ILE A 95 -11.17 -18.38 -5.98
CA ILE A 95 -10.64 -19.68 -6.38
C ILE A 95 -9.27 -19.89 -5.74
N ALA A 96 -8.36 -18.92 -5.84
CA ALA A 96 -7.02 -19.01 -5.24
C ALA A 96 -7.08 -19.24 -3.73
N GLN A 97 -7.97 -18.54 -3.03
CA GLN A 97 -8.20 -18.74 -1.59
C GLN A 97 -8.71 -20.16 -1.29
N THR A 98 -9.73 -20.61 -2.02
CA THR A 98 -10.31 -21.95 -1.83
C THR A 98 -9.25 -23.04 -2.08
N ILE A 99 -8.45 -22.90 -3.15
CA ILE A 99 -7.34 -23.83 -3.44
C ILE A 99 -6.29 -23.79 -2.35
N SER A 100 -5.94 -22.60 -1.82
CA SER A 100 -4.96 -22.47 -0.73
C SER A 100 -5.39 -23.24 0.52
N GLU A 101 -6.67 -23.10 0.91
CA GLU A 101 -7.21 -23.79 2.08
C GLU A 101 -7.22 -25.31 1.88
N LEU A 102 -7.74 -25.79 0.73
CA LEU A 102 -7.78 -27.21 0.42
C LEU A 102 -6.37 -27.83 0.32
N CYS A 103 -5.40 -27.09 -0.24
CA CYS A 103 -4.00 -27.54 -0.29
C CYS A 103 -3.34 -27.52 1.09
N ALA A 104 -3.71 -26.59 1.97
CA ALA A 104 -3.23 -26.57 3.35
C ALA A 104 -3.77 -27.75 4.16
N GLU A 105 -5.07 -28.06 4.03
CA GLU A 105 -5.70 -29.23 4.66
C GLU A 105 -5.05 -30.56 4.25
N ASP A 106 -4.62 -30.66 2.98
CA ASP A 106 -3.96 -31.86 2.44
C ASP A 106 -2.42 -31.85 2.63
N ASP A 107 -1.86 -30.89 3.36
CA ASP A 107 -0.40 -30.69 3.54
C ASP A 107 0.37 -30.56 2.21
N ILE A 108 -0.25 -29.96 1.19
CA ILE A 108 0.33 -29.73 -0.13
C ILE A 108 0.75 -28.27 -0.33
N LEU A 109 0.19 -27.32 0.42
CA LEU A 109 0.52 -25.92 0.33
C LEU A 109 1.95 -25.66 0.83
N ALA A 110 2.81 -25.17 -0.06
CA ALA A 110 4.16 -24.75 0.33
C ALA A 110 4.15 -23.29 0.84
N ALA A 111 3.53 -22.41 0.07
CA ALA A 111 3.38 -21.00 0.41
C ALA A 111 2.23 -20.36 -0.38
N SER A 112 1.77 -19.20 0.08
CA SER A 112 0.80 -18.38 -0.62
C SER A 112 1.18 -16.90 -0.53
N PHE A 113 0.88 -16.14 -1.59
CA PHE A 113 1.02 -14.70 -1.60
C PHE A 113 -0.12 -14.06 -2.40
N PHE A 114 -0.89 -13.22 -1.73
CA PHE A 114 -2.02 -12.51 -2.31
C PHE A 114 -1.67 -11.04 -2.45
N PHE A 115 -1.31 -10.62 -3.64
CA PHE A 115 -1.06 -9.22 -3.96
C PHE A 115 -2.33 -8.38 -3.76
N SER A 116 -2.16 -7.11 -3.42
CA SER A 116 -3.23 -6.15 -3.34
C SER A 116 -2.69 -4.76 -3.56
N ARG A 117 -3.16 -4.06 -4.58
CA ARG A 117 -2.68 -2.72 -4.94
C ARG A 117 -2.90 -1.68 -3.84
N THR A 118 -3.91 -1.88 -3.01
CA THR A 118 -4.32 -0.96 -1.95
C THR A 118 -3.81 -1.35 -0.56
N ALA A 119 -3.16 -2.51 -0.41
CA ALA A 119 -2.69 -2.96 0.89
C ALA A 119 -1.16 -2.88 0.95
N HIS A 120 -0.68 -2.18 1.97
CA HIS A 120 0.75 -2.05 2.22
C HIS A 120 1.44 -3.41 2.37
N GLY A 121 2.71 -3.49 1.96
CA GLY A 121 3.50 -4.73 1.99
C GLY A 121 3.06 -5.80 1.00
N ARG A 122 1.88 -5.64 0.36
CA ARG A 122 1.33 -6.59 -0.63
C ARG A 122 1.19 -6.00 -2.03
N ASN A 123 1.53 -4.73 -2.23
CA ASN A 123 1.39 -4.01 -3.49
C ASN A 123 2.68 -3.96 -4.32
N HIS A 124 3.78 -4.50 -3.81
CA HIS A 124 5.09 -4.56 -4.48
C HIS A 124 5.81 -5.88 -4.20
N ALA A 125 6.85 -6.17 -4.98
CA ALA A 125 7.59 -7.43 -4.88
C ALA A 125 8.63 -7.49 -3.75
N LYS A 126 8.89 -6.38 -3.04
CA LYS A 126 9.97 -6.25 -2.05
C LYS A 126 9.98 -7.36 -0.99
N GLN A 127 8.79 -7.71 -0.49
CA GLN A 127 8.62 -8.74 0.55
C GLN A 127 8.14 -10.09 -0.01
N PHE A 128 8.02 -10.23 -1.33
CA PHE A 128 7.44 -11.42 -1.95
C PHE A 128 8.26 -12.67 -1.64
N PHE A 129 9.54 -12.70 -2.01
CA PHE A 129 10.37 -13.89 -1.82
C PHE A 129 10.71 -14.18 -0.36
N THR A 130 10.84 -13.17 0.48
CA THR A 130 11.03 -13.35 1.93
C THR A 130 9.80 -13.98 2.59
N THR A 131 8.59 -13.56 2.18
CA THR A 131 7.33 -14.12 2.66
C THR A 131 7.15 -15.57 2.20
N ILE A 132 7.50 -15.89 0.96
CA ILE A 132 7.50 -17.28 0.46
C ILE A 132 8.51 -18.12 1.23
N ALA A 133 9.74 -17.64 1.42
CA ALA A 133 10.80 -18.38 2.14
C ALA A 133 10.43 -18.67 3.59
N TYR A 134 9.82 -17.71 4.29
CA TYR A 134 9.32 -17.92 5.66
C TYR A 134 8.29 -19.06 5.70
N GLN A 135 7.30 -19.03 4.81
CA GLN A 135 6.28 -20.09 4.73
C GLN A 135 6.90 -21.45 4.36
N LEU A 136 7.87 -21.50 3.43
CA LEU A 136 8.61 -22.73 3.13
C LEU A 136 9.29 -23.30 4.37
N ALA A 137 9.92 -22.46 5.19
CA ALA A 137 10.57 -22.88 6.43
C ALA A 137 9.57 -23.40 7.50
N VAL A 138 8.32 -22.88 7.47
CA VAL A 138 7.25 -23.30 8.39
C VAL A 138 6.53 -24.55 7.89
N ASN A 139 6.16 -24.58 6.60
CA ASN A 139 5.31 -25.63 6.02
C ASN A 139 6.09 -26.85 5.55
N ILE A 140 7.42 -26.75 5.38
CA ILE A 140 8.30 -27.85 4.97
C ILE A 140 9.47 -27.92 5.98
N PRO A 141 9.29 -28.63 7.10
CA PRO A 141 10.25 -28.61 8.22
C PRO A 141 11.69 -28.97 7.84
N SER A 142 11.90 -29.77 6.78
CA SER A 142 13.23 -30.13 6.28
C SER A 142 13.98 -28.96 5.63
N LEU A 143 13.28 -27.92 5.18
CA LEU A 143 13.88 -26.70 4.56
C LEU A 143 14.28 -25.67 5.61
N ARG A 144 13.63 -25.70 6.79
CA ARG A 144 13.84 -24.70 7.84
C ARG A 144 15.31 -24.49 8.22
N PRO A 145 16.11 -25.53 8.54
CA PRO A 145 17.50 -25.35 8.94
C PRO A 145 18.35 -24.67 7.86
N ILE A 146 18.08 -24.96 6.59
CA ILE A 146 18.87 -24.42 5.46
C ILE A 146 18.54 -22.96 5.21
N ILE A 147 17.24 -22.62 5.26
CA ILE A 147 16.78 -21.24 5.11
C ILE A 147 17.28 -20.39 6.27
N GLU A 148 17.19 -20.91 7.49
CA GLU A 148 17.67 -20.25 8.70
C GLU A 148 19.18 -20.00 8.63
N GLU A 149 19.97 -21.02 8.25
CA GLU A 149 21.43 -20.91 8.07
C GLU A 149 21.80 -19.86 7.00
N ALA A 150 21.08 -19.83 5.87
CA ALA A 150 21.35 -18.85 4.80
C ALA A 150 21.21 -17.41 5.29
N VAL A 151 20.22 -17.14 6.16
CA VAL A 151 20.01 -15.81 6.75
C VAL A 151 20.97 -15.57 7.93
N ASP A 152 21.29 -16.58 8.74
CA ASP A 152 22.28 -16.46 9.82
C ASP A 152 23.67 -16.11 9.28
N VAL A 153 24.07 -16.71 8.14
CA VAL A 153 25.33 -16.40 7.44
C VAL A 153 25.31 -15.01 6.81
N ASN A 154 24.16 -14.58 6.28
CA ASN A 154 24.00 -13.26 5.67
C ASN A 154 22.69 -12.60 6.15
N PRO A 155 22.70 -11.89 7.28
CA PRO A 155 21.51 -11.23 7.83
C PRO A 155 20.89 -10.16 6.89
N LEU A 156 21.66 -9.62 5.94
CA LEU A 156 21.18 -8.69 4.94
C LEU A 156 20.59 -9.37 3.69
N LEU A 157 20.56 -10.70 3.63
CA LEU A 157 20.01 -11.43 2.50
C LEU A 157 18.56 -11.02 2.16
N PRO A 158 17.66 -10.79 3.13
CA PRO A 158 16.31 -10.31 2.88
C PRO A 158 16.21 -8.94 2.18
N THR A 159 17.26 -8.14 2.22
CA THR A 159 17.32 -6.81 1.58
C THR A 159 18.04 -6.81 0.22
N LYS A 160 18.50 -7.96 -0.25
CA LYS A 160 19.20 -8.08 -1.53
C LYS A 160 18.23 -8.17 -2.71
N SER A 161 18.78 -8.21 -3.93
CA SER A 161 17.99 -8.34 -5.16
C SER A 161 17.08 -9.56 -5.14
N MET A 162 15.95 -9.51 -5.84
CA MET A 162 15.00 -10.61 -5.99
C MET A 162 15.67 -11.90 -6.48
N ASP A 163 16.61 -11.79 -7.40
CA ASP A 163 17.39 -12.92 -7.92
C ASP A 163 18.15 -13.65 -6.82
N LEU A 164 18.83 -12.89 -5.97
CA LEU A 164 19.62 -13.46 -4.88
C LEU A 164 18.72 -14.05 -3.79
N GLN A 165 17.63 -13.37 -3.42
CA GLN A 165 16.64 -13.90 -2.49
C GLN A 165 16.04 -15.20 -3.03
N PHE A 166 15.59 -15.22 -4.28
CA PHE A 166 15.00 -16.40 -4.91
C PHE A 166 15.97 -17.58 -4.95
N SER A 167 17.22 -17.34 -5.39
CA SER A 167 18.25 -18.38 -5.44
C SER A 167 18.55 -18.94 -4.05
N LYS A 168 18.87 -18.06 -3.07
CA LYS A 168 19.39 -18.46 -1.76
C LYS A 168 18.33 -18.92 -0.78
N LEU A 169 17.13 -18.34 -0.82
CA LEU A 169 16.08 -18.62 0.15
C LEU A 169 15.04 -19.64 -0.35
N ILE A 170 14.97 -19.88 -1.66
CA ILE A 170 13.96 -20.77 -2.24
C ILE A 170 14.62 -21.91 -3.01
N ILE A 171 15.42 -21.63 -4.03
CA ILE A 171 15.92 -22.67 -4.95
C ILE A 171 16.94 -23.57 -4.30
N GLU A 172 18.01 -23.02 -3.71
CA GLU A 172 19.08 -23.79 -3.08
C GLU A 172 18.57 -24.68 -1.92
N PRO A 173 17.70 -24.18 -0.99
CA PRO A 173 17.12 -25.03 0.03
C PRO A 173 16.33 -26.22 -0.54
N ILE A 174 15.51 -25.99 -1.56
CA ILE A 174 14.69 -27.04 -2.18
C ILE A 174 15.58 -28.07 -2.89
N GLN A 175 16.61 -27.64 -3.63
CA GLN A 175 17.54 -28.53 -4.30
C GLN A 175 18.31 -29.41 -3.31
N THR A 176 18.77 -28.82 -2.20
CA THR A 176 19.54 -29.54 -1.19
C THR A 176 18.72 -30.63 -0.51
N ASN A 177 17.39 -30.44 -0.36
CA ASN A 177 16.49 -31.38 0.31
C ASN A 177 15.42 -31.99 -0.60
N GLN A 178 15.66 -32.04 -1.89
CA GLN A 178 14.66 -32.49 -2.88
C GLN A 178 14.10 -33.89 -2.57
N GLU A 179 14.93 -34.81 -2.09
CA GLU A 179 14.52 -36.19 -1.76
C GLU A 179 13.63 -36.32 -0.52
N THR A 180 13.64 -35.31 0.35
CA THR A 180 12.84 -35.32 1.59
C THR A 180 11.45 -34.73 1.41
N ILE A 181 11.20 -34.05 0.28
CA ILE A 181 9.89 -33.47 -0.06
C ILE A 181 9.04 -34.58 -0.66
N SER A 182 8.21 -35.22 0.14
CA SER A 182 7.50 -36.46 -0.17
C SER A 182 6.34 -36.33 -1.16
N LEU A 183 5.84 -35.10 -1.42
CA LEU A 183 4.72 -34.81 -2.33
C LEU A 183 5.03 -33.55 -3.14
N PRO A 184 4.47 -33.42 -4.36
CA PRO A 184 4.53 -32.14 -5.05
C PRO A 184 3.88 -31.06 -4.17
N LYS A 185 4.57 -29.96 -3.96
CA LYS A 185 4.11 -28.82 -3.20
C LYS A 185 3.73 -27.68 -4.13
N VAL A 186 2.74 -26.87 -3.76
CA VAL A 186 2.28 -25.74 -4.56
C VAL A 186 2.57 -24.41 -3.87
N ILE A 187 3.07 -23.45 -4.64
CA ILE A 187 3.14 -22.03 -4.26
C ILE A 187 2.03 -21.31 -5.01
N ILE A 188 1.17 -20.61 -4.28
CA ILE A 188 0.00 -19.90 -4.82
C ILE A 188 0.27 -18.40 -4.82
N ILE A 189 0.09 -17.78 -5.98
CA ILE A 189 0.32 -16.34 -6.20
C ILE A 189 -0.97 -15.77 -6.79
N ASP A 190 -1.69 -14.98 -6.01
CA ASP A 190 -2.91 -14.32 -6.47
C ASP A 190 -2.68 -12.84 -6.71
N GLY A 191 -3.31 -12.29 -7.74
CA GLY A 191 -3.31 -10.86 -8.02
C GLY A 191 -1.97 -10.31 -8.49
N LEU A 192 -1.16 -11.08 -9.23
CA LEU A 192 0.14 -10.60 -9.72
C LEU A 192 0.04 -9.27 -10.50
N ASP A 193 -1.09 -9.01 -11.18
CA ASP A 193 -1.40 -7.74 -11.84
C ASP A 193 -1.60 -6.57 -10.85
N GLU A 194 -1.71 -6.85 -9.56
CA GLU A 194 -1.82 -5.85 -8.49
C GLU A 194 -0.46 -5.45 -7.89
N CYS A 195 0.63 -6.13 -8.27
CA CYS A 195 1.99 -5.65 -8.01
C CYS A 195 2.23 -4.36 -8.80
N ARG A 196 2.70 -3.29 -8.13
CA ARG A 196 2.83 -1.95 -8.73
C ARG A 196 3.76 -1.93 -9.93
N GLU A 197 4.95 -2.50 -9.76
CA GLU A 197 6.02 -2.40 -10.74
C GLU A 197 5.87 -3.50 -11.79
N GLN A 198 5.65 -3.11 -13.05
CA GLN A 198 5.51 -4.06 -14.16
C GLN A 198 6.79 -4.87 -14.42
N ASP A 199 7.95 -4.24 -14.18
CA ASP A 199 9.24 -4.92 -14.31
C ASP A 199 9.38 -6.02 -13.26
N ASP A 200 8.88 -5.81 -12.04
CA ASP A 200 8.86 -6.81 -10.98
C ASP A 200 7.93 -7.99 -11.33
N GLN A 201 6.75 -7.71 -11.88
CA GLN A 201 5.84 -8.76 -12.37
C GLN A 201 6.54 -9.66 -13.40
N THR A 202 7.19 -9.02 -14.38
CA THR A 202 7.96 -9.72 -15.41
C THR A 202 9.11 -10.52 -14.80
N ARG A 203 9.84 -9.91 -13.85
CA ARG A 203 10.99 -10.55 -13.20
C ARG A 203 10.59 -11.77 -12.37
N ILE A 204 9.50 -11.69 -11.60
CA ILE A 204 8.94 -12.81 -10.85
C ILE A 204 8.65 -13.99 -11.80
N LEU A 205 7.94 -13.74 -12.90
CA LEU A 205 7.60 -14.78 -13.88
C LEU A 205 8.83 -15.42 -14.54
N GLN A 206 9.85 -14.62 -14.87
CA GLN A 206 11.11 -15.12 -15.43
C GLN A 206 11.86 -16.02 -14.45
N LEU A 207 11.95 -15.61 -13.18
CA LEU A 207 12.61 -16.39 -12.13
C LEU A 207 11.87 -17.72 -11.89
N ILE A 208 10.54 -17.71 -11.83
CA ILE A 208 9.72 -18.91 -11.72
C ILE A 208 9.94 -19.84 -12.94
N GLY A 209 9.96 -19.28 -14.16
CA GLY A 209 10.21 -20.05 -15.38
C GLY A 209 11.57 -20.75 -15.36
N GLN A 210 12.62 -20.03 -14.94
CA GLN A 210 13.97 -20.60 -14.79
C GLN A 210 14.01 -21.74 -13.74
N ALA A 211 13.29 -21.58 -12.64
CA ALA A 211 13.17 -22.61 -11.60
C ALA A 211 12.48 -23.88 -12.12
N CYS A 212 11.47 -23.74 -12.97
CA CYS A 212 10.75 -24.87 -13.53
C CYS A 212 11.62 -25.76 -14.43
N GLU A 213 12.69 -25.21 -15.04
CA GLU A 213 13.67 -25.99 -15.82
C GLU A 213 14.53 -26.93 -14.93
N GLN A 214 14.60 -26.65 -13.62
CA GLN A 214 15.42 -27.41 -12.67
C GLN A 214 14.73 -28.65 -12.06
N ARG A 215 13.52 -28.97 -12.53
CA ARG A 215 12.74 -30.16 -12.11
C ARG A 215 12.48 -30.27 -10.60
N LEU A 216 12.31 -29.13 -9.92
CA LEU A 216 12.02 -29.09 -8.50
C LEU A 216 10.64 -29.72 -8.18
N PRO A 217 10.44 -30.29 -6.96
CA PRO A 217 9.19 -30.90 -6.53
C PRO A 217 8.13 -29.84 -6.12
N ILE A 218 8.17 -28.67 -6.79
CA ILE A 218 7.27 -27.55 -6.53
C ILE A 218 6.62 -27.12 -7.84
N CYS A 219 5.35 -26.76 -7.77
CA CYS A 219 4.60 -26.12 -8.86
C CYS A 219 4.06 -24.75 -8.40
N PHE A 220 3.70 -23.91 -9.37
CA PHE A 220 3.26 -22.54 -9.15
C PHE A 220 1.86 -22.35 -9.73
N PHE A 221 0.90 -22.00 -8.88
CA PHE A 221 -0.42 -21.57 -9.30
C PHE A 221 -0.45 -20.03 -9.25
N ILE A 222 -0.68 -19.39 -10.40
CA ILE A 222 -0.65 -17.95 -10.56
C ILE A 222 -2.04 -17.50 -11.03
N ALA A 223 -2.67 -16.58 -10.30
CA ALA A 223 -3.92 -15.96 -10.71
C ALA A 223 -3.71 -14.47 -10.96
N SER A 224 -4.14 -13.98 -12.12
CA SER A 224 -4.00 -12.57 -12.50
C SER A 224 -5.00 -12.17 -13.59
N ARG A 225 -5.14 -10.86 -13.84
CA ARG A 225 -5.70 -10.36 -15.09
C ARG A 225 -4.72 -10.61 -16.23
N PRO A 226 -5.19 -10.77 -17.48
CA PRO A 226 -4.31 -10.94 -18.65
C PRO A 226 -3.74 -9.59 -19.13
N GLU A 227 -3.06 -8.87 -18.23
CA GLU A 227 -2.36 -7.63 -18.56
C GLU A 227 -1.27 -7.89 -19.60
N PRO A 228 -0.95 -6.93 -20.52
CA PRO A 228 0.02 -7.14 -21.57
C PRO A 228 1.38 -7.63 -21.07
N THR A 229 1.94 -7.01 -20.03
CA THR A 229 3.23 -7.35 -19.43
C THR A 229 3.28 -8.78 -18.90
N ILE A 230 2.21 -9.22 -18.23
CA ILE A 230 2.11 -10.60 -17.69
C ILE A 230 1.97 -11.59 -18.83
N ARG A 231 1.14 -11.29 -19.84
CA ARG A 231 0.94 -12.14 -21.02
C ARG A 231 2.25 -12.34 -21.77
N ASP A 232 2.96 -11.23 -22.07
CA ASP A 232 4.24 -11.28 -22.81
C ASP A 232 5.29 -12.07 -22.03
N ALA A 233 5.34 -11.91 -20.71
CA ALA A 233 6.27 -12.69 -19.87
C ALA A 233 5.93 -14.19 -19.87
N LEU A 234 4.66 -14.57 -19.81
CA LEU A 234 4.20 -15.96 -19.85
C LEU A 234 4.37 -16.61 -21.25
N ASP A 235 4.25 -15.82 -22.31
CA ASP A 235 4.49 -16.26 -23.68
C ASP A 235 5.99 -16.37 -24.03
N SER A 236 6.88 -15.87 -23.16
CA SER A 236 8.33 -16.02 -23.35
C SER A 236 8.73 -17.50 -23.40
N PRO A 237 9.74 -17.89 -24.23
CA PRO A 237 10.11 -19.28 -24.44
C PRO A 237 10.47 -20.04 -23.15
N VAL A 238 11.00 -19.34 -22.14
CA VAL A 238 11.41 -19.93 -20.86
C VAL A 238 10.19 -20.32 -20.03
N VAL A 239 9.17 -19.44 -19.94
CA VAL A 239 7.99 -19.66 -19.10
C VAL A 239 6.97 -20.56 -19.81
N ARG A 240 6.71 -20.31 -21.12
CA ARG A 240 5.69 -20.99 -21.91
C ARG A 240 5.83 -22.50 -21.93
N ARG A 241 7.07 -23.02 -21.98
CA ARG A 241 7.32 -24.48 -22.01
C ARG A 241 6.82 -25.20 -20.76
N SER A 242 6.81 -24.51 -19.64
CA SER A 242 6.43 -25.05 -18.33
C SER A 242 5.07 -24.58 -17.86
N SER A 243 4.32 -23.78 -18.65
CA SER A 243 3.05 -23.19 -18.27
C SER A 243 1.86 -23.86 -18.94
N ARG A 244 0.76 -23.92 -18.19
CA ARG A 244 -0.60 -24.22 -18.65
C ARG A 244 -1.47 -23.00 -18.36
N CYS A 245 -2.24 -22.55 -19.35
CA CYS A 245 -3.19 -21.46 -19.20
C CYS A 245 -4.59 -22.02 -18.95
N LEU A 246 -5.29 -21.46 -17.95
CA LEU A 246 -6.70 -21.72 -17.65
C LEU A 246 -7.44 -20.38 -17.67
N VAL A 247 -8.35 -20.22 -18.63
CA VAL A 247 -9.10 -18.97 -18.82
C VAL A 247 -10.46 -19.11 -18.16
N LEU A 248 -10.82 -18.15 -17.29
CA LEU A 248 -12.17 -18.05 -16.75
C LEU A 248 -13.08 -17.38 -17.77
N ASP A 249 -13.68 -18.17 -18.62
CA ASP A 249 -14.63 -17.76 -19.65
C ASP A 249 -16.00 -18.45 -19.47
N ASP A 250 -16.88 -18.30 -20.44
CA ASP A 250 -18.24 -18.84 -20.42
C ASP A 250 -18.30 -20.37 -20.50
N SER A 251 -17.20 -21.05 -20.85
CA SER A 251 -17.14 -22.51 -20.91
C SER A 251 -17.34 -23.19 -19.55
N PHE A 252 -17.11 -22.45 -18.46
CA PHE A 252 -17.31 -22.92 -17.10
C PHE A 252 -18.70 -22.58 -16.53
N HIS A 253 -19.66 -22.18 -17.37
CA HIS A 253 -21.04 -21.88 -16.99
C HIS A 253 -21.18 -20.98 -15.75
N PRO A 254 -20.56 -19.77 -15.76
CA PRO A 254 -20.56 -18.88 -14.60
C PRO A 254 -21.98 -18.48 -14.17
N ASP A 255 -22.94 -18.43 -15.07
CA ASP A 255 -24.33 -18.05 -14.80
C ASP A 255 -25.04 -19.03 -13.86
N ASP A 256 -24.80 -20.33 -14.01
CA ASP A 256 -25.37 -21.34 -13.10
C ASP A 256 -24.80 -21.19 -11.68
N ASP A 257 -23.51 -20.96 -11.58
CA ASP A 257 -22.82 -20.72 -10.32
C ASP A 257 -23.28 -19.41 -9.65
N ILE A 258 -23.42 -18.32 -10.41
CA ILE A 258 -23.93 -17.03 -9.94
C ILE A 258 -25.38 -17.18 -9.45
N LYS A 259 -26.20 -17.96 -10.15
CA LYS A 259 -27.58 -18.25 -9.70
C LYS A 259 -27.58 -18.93 -8.34
N ILE A 260 -26.74 -19.95 -8.14
CA ILE A 260 -26.61 -20.66 -6.86
C ILE A 260 -26.14 -19.69 -5.75
N PHE A 261 -25.14 -18.85 -6.06
CA PHE A 261 -24.60 -17.86 -5.14
C PHE A 261 -25.68 -16.85 -4.71
N LEU A 262 -26.44 -16.29 -5.67
CA LEU A 262 -27.52 -15.35 -5.40
C LEU A 262 -28.65 -16.01 -4.57
N GLN A 263 -29.07 -17.23 -4.92
CA GLN A 263 -30.11 -17.94 -4.18
C GLN A 263 -29.71 -18.15 -2.71
N SER A 264 -28.49 -18.56 -2.47
CA SER A 264 -27.96 -18.72 -1.11
C SER A 264 -27.93 -17.39 -0.36
N GLY A 265 -27.35 -16.34 -0.97
CA GLY A 265 -27.25 -15.03 -0.34
C GLY A 265 -28.60 -14.39 -0.02
N PHE A 266 -29.60 -14.53 -0.91
CA PHE A 266 -30.93 -14.04 -0.63
C PHE A 266 -31.65 -14.86 0.48
N SER A 267 -31.35 -16.15 0.59
CA SER A 267 -31.84 -16.97 1.72
C SER A 267 -31.27 -16.47 3.05
N ASP A 268 -29.97 -16.14 3.09
CA ASP A 268 -29.33 -15.58 4.27
C ASP A 268 -29.92 -14.20 4.64
N ILE A 269 -30.19 -13.36 3.63
CA ILE A 269 -30.84 -12.05 3.81
C ILE A 269 -32.25 -12.22 4.40
N LEU A 270 -33.02 -13.16 3.88
CA LEU A 270 -34.38 -13.48 4.43
C LEU A 270 -34.29 -13.85 5.91
N GLU A 271 -33.31 -14.64 6.31
CA GLU A 271 -33.13 -15.03 7.71
C GLU A 271 -32.73 -13.86 8.58
N LYS A 272 -31.73 -13.04 8.17
CA LYS A 272 -31.28 -11.86 8.88
C LYS A 272 -32.38 -10.80 9.04
N HIS A 273 -33.21 -10.61 8.01
CA HIS A 273 -34.26 -9.61 7.96
C HIS A 273 -35.66 -10.19 8.32
N ARG A 274 -35.73 -11.29 9.03
CA ARG A 274 -36.95 -12.03 9.38
C ARG A 274 -38.07 -11.15 9.90
N ARG A 275 -37.74 -10.12 10.71
CA ARG A 275 -38.73 -9.22 11.31
C ARG A 275 -39.46 -8.34 10.30
N THR A 276 -38.78 -7.91 9.25
CA THR A 276 -39.30 -7.00 8.21
C THR A 276 -39.83 -7.74 6.99
N MET A 277 -39.52 -9.06 6.87
CA MET A 277 -39.84 -9.90 5.72
C MET A 277 -40.90 -10.97 6.03
N GLN A 278 -41.60 -10.91 7.19
CA GLN A 278 -42.55 -11.95 7.64
C GLN A 278 -43.70 -12.28 6.66
N SER A 279 -44.14 -11.31 5.87
CA SER A 279 -45.22 -11.47 4.90
C SER A 279 -44.79 -11.97 3.53
N VAL A 280 -43.47 -12.12 3.31
CA VAL A 280 -42.89 -12.45 2.01
C VAL A 280 -42.62 -13.95 1.95
N ARG A 281 -43.32 -14.69 1.04
CA ARG A 281 -43.22 -16.16 0.97
C ARG A 281 -42.22 -16.66 -0.07
N CYS A 282 -42.09 -15.97 -1.21
CA CYS A 282 -41.22 -16.36 -2.33
C CYS A 282 -40.50 -15.11 -2.83
N TRP A 283 -39.27 -14.89 -2.34
CA TRP A 283 -38.46 -13.72 -2.71
C TRP A 283 -36.97 -14.09 -2.70
N PRO A 284 -36.19 -13.60 -3.65
CA PRO A 284 -36.63 -12.92 -4.89
C PRO A 284 -37.43 -13.86 -5.82
N SER A 285 -38.15 -13.30 -6.80
CA SER A 285 -38.82 -14.13 -7.80
C SER A 285 -37.81 -14.78 -8.75
N GLU A 286 -38.19 -15.88 -9.42
CA GLU A 286 -37.33 -16.51 -10.42
C GLU A 286 -37.02 -15.58 -11.62
N ALA A 287 -37.91 -14.63 -11.91
CA ALA A 287 -37.70 -13.60 -12.92
C ALA A 287 -36.62 -12.59 -12.47
N ASP A 288 -36.66 -12.19 -11.20
CA ASP A 288 -35.64 -11.30 -10.62
C ASP A 288 -34.27 -11.96 -10.65
N LEU A 289 -34.19 -13.22 -10.21
CA LEU A 289 -32.94 -13.99 -10.25
C LEU A 289 -32.38 -14.10 -11.66
N ARG A 290 -33.21 -14.43 -12.65
CA ARG A 290 -32.76 -14.46 -14.06
C ARG A 290 -32.24 -13.11 -14.54
N THR A 291 -32.90 -12.02 -14.16
CA THR A 291 -32.46 -10.67 -14.51
C THR A 291 -31.10 -10.34 -13.88
N LEU A 292 -30.89 -10.69 -12.60
CA LEU A 292 -29.62 -10.45 -11.91
C LEU A 292 -28.49 -11.31 -12.50
N VAL A 293 -28.74 -12.58 -12.81
CA VAL A 293 -27.76 -13.47 -13.46
C VAL A 293 -27.36 -12.91 -14.82
N PHE A 294 -28.34 -12.53 -15.65
CA PHE A 294 -28.07 -11.93 -16.96
C PHE A 294 -27.21 -10.65 -16.84
N ARG A 295 -27.53 -9.75 -15.89
CA ARG A 295 -26.77 -8.51 -15.65
C ARG A 295 -25.40 -8.76 -15.05
N SER A 296 -25.18 -9.89 -14.39
CA SER A 296 -23.86 -10.26 -13.88
C SER A 296 -22.84 -10.52 -15.00
N SER A 297 -23.29 -10.88 -16.21
CA SER A 297 -22.41 -11.17 -17.35
C SER A 297 -21.20 -12.05 -16.98
N GLY A 298 -21.45 -13.11 -16.20
CA GLY A 298 -20.41 -14.02 -15.70
C GLY A 298 -19.55 -13.48 -14.54
N GLN A 299 -19.82 -12.24 -14.06
CA GLN A 299 -19.02 -11.57 -13.04
C GLN A 299 -19.65 -11.71 -11.65
N PHE A 300 -18.99 -12.45 -10.76
CA PHE A 300 -19.43 -12.65 -9.37
C PHE A 300 -19.47 -11.34 -8.56
N ILE A 301 -18.63 -10.37 -8.93
CA ILE A 301 -18.59 -9.08 -8.21
C ILE A 301 -19.92 -8.34 -8.30
N TYR A 302 -20.62 -8.41 -9.45
CA TYR A 302 -21.97 -7.83 -9.56
C TYR A 302 -22.92 -8.47 -8.55
N ALA A 303 -23.00 -9.79 -8.54
CA ALA A 303 -23.87 -10.53 -7.63
C ALA A 303 -23.52 -10.26 -6.16
N ALA A 304 -22.23 -10.23 -5.80
CA ALA A 304 -21.78 -9.92 -4.46
C ALA A 304 -22.15 -8.50 -4.03
N THR A 305 -22.01 -7.53 -4.93
CA THR A 305 -22.39 -6.12 -4.67
C THR A 305 -23.90 -5.98 -4.50
N VAL A 306 -24.69 -6.66 -5.35
CA VAL A 306 -26.15 -6.71 -5.21
C VAL A 306 -26.55 -7.26 -3.84
N LEU A 307 -26.01 -8.39 -3.42
CA LEU A 307 -26.34 -8.98 -2.12
C LEU A 307 -25.98 -8.04 -0.96
N LYS A 308 -24.81 -7.42 -0.98
CA LYS A 308 -24.39 -6.44 0.04
C LYS A 308 -25.30 -5.20 0.05
N PHE A 309 -25.66 -4.69 -1.13
CA PHE A 309 -26.57 -3.56 -1.24
C PHE A 309 -27.96 -3.87 -0.67
N VAL A 310 -28.48 -5.07 -0.92
CA VAL A 310 -29.80 -5.50 -0.46
C VAL A 310 -29.81 -5.84 1.04
N ASP A 311 -28.68 -6.32 1.63
CA ASP A 311 -28.55 -6.72 3.04
C ASP A 311 -28.44 -5.52 4.02
N ASP A 312 -28.71 -4.30 3.56
CA ASP A 312 -28.66 -3.09 4.42
C ASP A 312 -29.79 -3.09 5.46
N ARG A 313 -29.41 -3.17 6.75
CA ARG A 313 -30.36 -3.24 7.87
C ARG A 313 -31.25 -2.00 8.04
N ARG A 314 -30.89 -0.88 7.43
CA ARG A 314 -31.63 0.38 7.49
C ARG A 314 -32.84 0.41 6.56
N TYR A 315 -32.91 -0.54 5.62
CA TYR A 315 -33.95 -0.59 4.58
C TYR A 315 -34.64 -1.96 4.54
N ARG A 316 -35.76 -2.03 3.82
CA ARG A 316 -36.38 -3.31 3.49
C ARG A 316 -35.67 -3.93 2.29
N PRO A 317 -35.25 -5.21 2.36
CA PRO A 317 -34.60 -5.88 1.24
C PRO A 317 -35.38 -5.84 -0.07
N THR A 318 -36.71 -5.91 -0.01
CA THR A 318 -37.58 -5.79 -1.20
C THR A 318 -37.43 -4.46 -1.91
N ASP A 319 -37.37 -3.38 -1.15
CA ASP A 319 -37.26 -2.02 -1.72
C ASP A 319 -35.91 -1.81 -2.37
N ARG A 320 -34.84 -2.29 -1.73
CA ARG A 320 -33.47 -2.23 -2.26
C ARG A 320 -33.33 -3.06 -3.54
N LEU A 321 -33.89 -4.27 -3.56
CA LEU A 321 -33.88 -5.09 -4.76
C LEU A 321 -34.63 -4.42 -5.92
N ASN A 322 -35.78 -3.80 -5.65
CA ASN A 322 -36.55 -3.07 -6.67
C ASN A 322 -35.76 -1.90 -7.26
N VAL A 323 -34.94 -1.20 -6.46
CA VAL A 323 -34.03 -0.15 -6.96
C VAL A 323 -33.07 -0.74 -7.98
N ILE A 324 -32.40 -1.85 -7.66
CA ILE A 324 -31.47 -2.51 -8.58
C ILE A 324 -32.17 -2.99 -9.86
N LEU A 325 -33.31 -3.63 -9.74
CA LEU A 325 -34.05 -4.13 -10.90
C LEU A 325 -34.55 -3.00 -11.81
N GLY A 326 -34.83 -1.81 -11.26
CA GLY A 326 -35.18 -0.60 -12.01
C GLY A 326 -34.00 0.09 -12.69
N THR A 327 -32.77 -0.19 -12.27
CA THR A 327 -31.53 0.37 -12.86
C THR A 327 -31.26 -0.27 -14.21
N SER A 328 -30.89 0.54 -15.20
CA SER A 328 -30.52 0.08 -16.55
C SER A 328 -29.24 0.77 -17.00
N PRO A 329 -28.34 0.07 -17.72
CA PRO A 329 -27.17 0.70 -18.32
C PRO A 329 -27.57 1.82 -19.28
N ALA A 330 -26.66 2.79 -19.48
CA ALA A 330 -26.89 3.85 -20.44
C ALA A 330 -27.11 3.30 -21.86
N PRO A 331 -28.05 3.86 -22.64
CA PRO A 331 -28.21 3.47 -24.04
C PRO A 331 -26.89 3.60 -24.78
N ASN A 332 -26.45 2.56 -25.47
CA ASN A 332 -25.18 2.44 -26.21
C ASN A 332 -23.94 2.04 -25.38
N SER A 333 -24.06 1.67 -24.11
CA SER A 333 -22.95 1.07 -23.39
C SER A 333 -22.85 -0.43 -23.79
N SER A 334 -21.85 -0.76 -24.61
CA SER A 334 -21.59 -2.16 -25.06
C SER A 334 -20.42 -2.82 -24.32
N THR A 335 -20.04 -2.28 -23.17
CA THR A 335 -18.92 -2.81 -22.40
C THR A 335 -19.37 -3.94 -21.49
N ALA A 336 -18.49 -4.93 -21.27
CA ALA A 336 -18.73 -6.05 -20.35
C ALA A 336 -18.99 -5.60 -18.88
N PHE A 337 -18.73 -4.33 -18.55
CA PHE A 337 -18.94 -3.74 -17.23
C PHE A 337 -20.16 -2.82 -17.15
N ALA A 338 -20.96 -2.69 -18.21
CA ALA A 338 -22.03 -1.70 -18.28
C ALA A 338 -23.05 -1.81 -17.13
N ASP A 339 -23.47 -3.02 -16.77
CA ASP A 339 -24.41 -3.25 -15.67
C ASP A 339 -23.76 -3.02 -14.31
N LEU A 340 -22.49 -3.35 -14.14
CA LEU A 340 -21.72 -3.08 -12.93
C LEU A 340 -21.50 -1.56 -12.74
N ASP A 341 -21.17 -0.86 -13.80
CA ASP A 341 -21.01 0.59 -13.80
C ASP A 341 -22.34 1.29 -13.49
N ALA A 342 -23.46 0.78 -14.04
CA ALA A 342 -24.80 1.27 -13.72
C ALA A 342 -25.15 1.03 -12.24
N LEU A 343 -24.74 -0.12 -11.67
CA LEU A 343 -24.91 -0.41 -10.25
C LEU A 343 -24.08 0.54 -9.38
N TYR A 344 -22.81 0.78 -9.73
CA TYR A 344 -21.97 1.75 -9.03
C TYR A 344 -22.55 3.16 -9.09
N SER A 345 -22.97 3.60 -10.29
CA SER A 345 -23.64 4.89 -10.47
C SER A 345 -24.90 5.01 -9.61
N GLN A 346 -25.72 3.95 -9.54
CA GLN A 346 -26.93 3.92 -8.72
C GLN A 346 -26.62 4.06 -7.22
N ILE A 347 -25.58 3.38 -6.73
CA ILE A 347 -25.18 3.47 -5.33
C ILE A 347 -24.65 4.87 -5.02
N LEU A 348 -23.80 5.42 -5.90
CA LEU A 348 -23.23 6.75 -5.75
C LEU A 348 -24.26 7.89 -5.89
N SER A 349 -25.34 7.67 -6.63
CA SER A 349 -26.45 8.64 -6.80
C SER A 349 -27.33 8.77 -5.56
N SER A 350 -27.02 8.05 -4.47
CA SER A 350 -27.83 8.15 -3.23
C SER A 350 -27.80 9.59 -2.71
N PRO A 351 -28.95 10.15 -2.26
CA PRO A 351 -29.03 11.50 -1.68
C PRO A 351 -28.14 11.71 -0.44
N SER A 352 -27.73 10.61 0.20
CA SER A 352 -26.76 10.66 1.32
C SER A 352 -25.34 10.97 0.87
N ASN A 353 -25.02 10.78 -0.40
CA ASN A 353 -23.69 11.04 -0.95
C ASN A 353 -23.58 12.52 -1.34
N THR A 354 -22.76 13.24 -0.62
CA THR A 354 -22.54 14.68 -0.74
C THR A 354 -21.21 14.96 -1.46
N PRO A 355 -20.92 16.20 -1.90
CA PRO A 355 -19.59 16.56 -2.36
C PRO A 355 -18.47 16.19 -1.38
N GLU A 356 -18.75 16.25 -0.06
CA GLU A 356 -17.82 15.82 0.98
C GLU A 356 -17.51 14.32 0.91
N THR A 357 -18.50 13.49 0.59
CA THR A 357 -18.29 12.05 0.35
C THR A 357 -17.28 11.81 -0.77
N PHE A 358 -17.36 12.54 -1.88
CA PHE A 358 -16.42 12.40 -3.00
C PHE A 358 -15.04 12.97 -2.67
N ARG A 359 -14.98 14.04 -1.89
CA ARG A 359 -13.74 14.58 -1.35
C ARG A 359 -13.01 13.55 -0.49
N ILE A 360 -13.72 12.91 0.43
CA ILE A 360 -13.22 11.84 1.29
C ILE A 360 -12.76 10.63 0.45
N LEU A 361 -13.57 10.19 -0.52
CA LEU A 361 -13.19 9.10 -1.42
C LEU A 361 -11.91 9.41 -2.21
N GLY A 362 -11.77 10.64 -2.70
CA GLY A 362 -10.58 11.09 -3.41
C GLY A 362 -9.33 11.05 -2.54
N ALA A 363 -9.42 11.56 -1.32
CA ALA A 363 -8.33 11.50 -0.35
C ALA A 363 -7.96 10.06 0.02
N LEU A 364 -8.95 9.19 0.29
CA LEU A 364 -8.74 7.76 0.54
C LEU A 364 -8.01 7.08 -0.62
N MET A 365 -8.42 7.36 -1.86
CA MET A 365 -7.80 6.75 -3.04
C MET A 365 -6.34 7.17 -3.19
N VAL A 366 -6.04 8.46 -3.05
CA VAL A 366 -4.67 8.98 -3.13
C VAL A 366 -3.79 8.35 -2.06
N ILE A 367 -4.23 8.39 -0.82
CA ILE A 367 -3.45 7.88 0.32
C ILE A 367 -3.19 6.37 0.18
N HIS A 368 -4.17 5.59 -0.27
CA HIS A 368 -3.98 4.16 -0.54
C HIS A 368 -3.08 3.87 -1.75
N MET A 369 -3.15 4.69 -2.80
CA MET A 369 -2.33 4.47 -3.99
C MET A 369 -0.86 4.80 -3.77
N GLU A 370 -0.56 5.78 -2.92
CA GLU A 370 0.81 6.24 -2.65
C GLU A 370 1.50 5.47 -1.52
N ASP A 371 0.82 4.48 -0.93
CA ASP A 371 1.38 3.63 0.14
C ASP A 371 1.86 4.38 1.39
N LEU A 372 1.20 5.50 1.65
CA LEU A 372 1.59 6.44 2.72
C LEU A 372 1.12 5.99 4.12
N PHE A 373 0.59 4.78 4.22
CA PHE A 373 -0.05 4.26 5.44
C PHE A 373 0.84 3.39 6.33
N ASN A 374 2.16 3.51 6.19
CA ASN A 374 3.07 2.68 6.97
C ASN A 374 3.17 3.09 8.42
N GLU A 375 2.73 2.38 9.36
CA GLU A 375 3.12 2.41 10.78
C GLU A 375 2.34 3.31 11.75
N PHE A 376 1.48 4.27 11.31
CA PHE A 376 0.97 5.31 12.21
C PHE A 376 -0.48 5.15 12.68
N LEU A 377 -1.20 4.08 12.31
CA LEU A 377 -2.64 4.08 12.48
C LEU A 377 -3.16 3.14 13.57
N GLU A 378 -2.92 3.50 14.83
CA GLU A 378 -3.75 2.97 15.91
C GLU A 378 -5.22 3.47 15.79
N HIS A 379 -5.46 4.60 15.08
CA HIS A 379 -6.79 5.23 14.96
C HIS A 379 -7.02 5.88 13.60
N PHE A 380 -7.18 5.09 12.54
CA PHE A 380 -7.38 5.55 11.16
C PHE A 380 -8.43 6.66 11.02
N SER A 381 -9.62 6.46 11.56
CA SER A 381 -10.72 7.42 11.43
C SER A 381 -10.36 8.79 12.02
N THR A 382 -9.74 8.79 13.20
CA THR A 382 -9.32 10.00 13.91
C THR A 382 -8.26 10.78 13.13
N PHE A 383 -7.24 10.06 12.64
CA PHE A 383 -6.20 10.64 11.79
C PHE A 383 -6.81 11.30 10.54
N PHE A 384 -7.70 10.58 9.86
CA PHE A 384 -8.28 11.03 8.59
C PHE A 384 -9.18 12.24 8.76
N GLU A 385 -9.96 12.27 9.85
CA GLU A 385 -10.82 13.40 10.19
C GLU A 385 -10.00 14.64 10.57
N ASP A 386 -8.90 14.46 11.32
CA ASP A 386 -7.98 15.55 11.66
C ASP A 386 -7.27 16.08 10.40
N LEU A 387 -6.78 15.20 9.53
CA LEU A 387 -6.09 15.57 8.29
C LEU A 387 -7.00 16.40 7.36
N LEU A 388 -8.25 15.98 7.20
CA LEU A 388 -9.20 16.68 6.33
C LEU A 388 -9.91 17.85 7.00
N PHE A 389 -9.65 18.11 8.29
CA PHE A 389 -10.32 19.15 9.10
C PHE A 389 -11.84 19.01 9.10
N ILE A 390 -12.34 17.77 9.20
CA ILE A 390 -13.77 17.46 9.36
C ILE A 390 -14.08 17.06 10.81
N GLN A 391 -15.37 17.05 11.19
CA GLN A 391 -15.76 16.75 12.56
C GLN A 391 -15.65 15.25 12.85
N ARG A 392 -15.48 14.90 14.14
CA ARG A 392 -15.48 13.51 14.60
C ARG A 392 -16.78 12.81 14.23
N GLY A 393 -16.67 11.67 13.53
CA GLY A 393 -17.79 10.87 13.01
C GLY A 393 -18.24 11.25 11.60
N ASP A 394 -17.77 12.36 11.03
CA ASP A 394 -18.13 12.76 9.66
C ASP A 394 -17.64 11.76 8.62
N LEU A 395 -16.46 11.15 8.81
CA LEU A 395 -15.96 10.08 7.95
C LEU A 395 -16.98 8.92 7.86
N TYR A 396 -17.46 8.45 9.01
CA TYR A 396 -18.45 7.37 9.08
C TYR A 396 -19.77 7.78 8.44
N LEU A 397 -20.25 8.99 8.73
CA LEU A 397 -21.50 9.52 8.17
C LEU A 397 -21.43 9.63 6.64
N ALA A 398 -20.34 10.21 6.12
CA ALA A 398 -20.14 10.39 4.69
C ALA A 398 -20.06 9.05 3.93
N LEU A 399 -19.46 8.01 4.53
CA LEU A 399 -19.30 6.70 3.91
C LEU A 399 -20.43 5.72 4.21
N SER A 400 -21.37 6.08 5.09
CA SER A 400 -22.46 5.20 5.54
C SER A 400 -23.35 4.65 4.42
N GLY A 401 -23.46 5.37 3.29
CA GLY A 401 -24.17 4.92 2.10
C GLY A 401 -23.40 3.91 1.22
N LEU A 402 -22.10 3.78 1.43
CA LEU A 402 -21.18 3.04 0.57
C LEU A 402 -20.73 1.69 1.15
N HIS A 403 -21.38 1.20 2.21
CA HIS A 403 -21.09 -0.08 2.87
C HIS A 403 -21.13 -1.30 1.95
N SER A 404 -21.77 -1.21 0.80
CA SER A 404 -21.79 -2.28 -0.23
C SER A 404 -20.55 -2.24 -1.15
N LEU A 405 -19.81 -1.14 -1.14
CA LEU A 405 -18.63 -0.90 -1.98
C LEU A 405 -17.34 -0.83 -1.17
N LEU A 406 -17.44 -0.34 0.08
CA LEU A 406 -16.33 -0.12 1.00
C LEU A 406 -16.50 -0.94 2.28
N GLN A 407 -15.39 -1.44 2.79
CA GLN A 407 -15.29 -1.90 4.16
C GLN A 407 -15.00 -0.68 5.04
N VAL A 408 -16.02 -0.22 5.75
CA VAL A 408 -15.90 0.91 6.68
C VAL A 408 -15.86 0.33 8.09
N PRO A 409 -14.76 0.52 8.84
CA PRO A 409 -14.66 0.03 10.22
C PRO A 409 -15.72 0.67 11.11
N ASP A 410 -16.23 -0.08 12.08
CA ASP A 410 -17.12 0.48 13.09
C ASP A 410 -16.25 1.18 14.17
N PRO A 411 -16.38 2.51 14.35
CA PRO A 411 -15.58 3.23 15.33
C PRO A 411 -15.88 2.83 16.79
N LEU A 412 -16.99 2.14 17.02
CA LEU A 412 -17.39 1.64 18.35
C LEU A 412 -16.91 0.21 18.63
N ASP A 413 -16.40 -0.48 17.61
CA ASP A 413 -15.88 -1.85 17.74
C ASP A 413 -14.35 -1.79 17.91
N PRO A 414 -13.81 -2.14 19.09
CA PRO A 414 -12.36 -2.09 19.34
C PRO A 414 -11.53 -3.01 18.44
N GLU A 415 -12.14 -4.05 17.86
CA GLU A 415 -11.44 -4.97 16.96
C GLU A 415 -11.32 -4.42 15.54
N THR A 416 -12.28 -3.62 15.10
CA THR A 416 -12.32 -3.07 13.73
C THR A 416 -11.98 -1.59 13.64
N ALA A 417 -12.15 -0.82 14.72
CA ALA A 417 -11.93 0.62 14.75
C ALA A 417 -10.56 1.11 14.23
N PRO A 418 -9.44 0.39 14.48
CA PRO A 418 -8.14 0.79 13.95
C PRO A 418 -7.94 0.48 12.46
N ALA A 419 -8.81 -0.33 11.85
CA ALA A 419 -8.63 -0.74 10.45
C ALA A 419 -8.86 0.41 9.46
N PRO A 420 -8.15 0.43 8.32
CA PRO A 420 -8.40 1.40 7.25
C PRO A 420 -9.71 1.13 6.52
N VAL A 421 -10.28 2.18 5.91
CA VAL A 421 -11.39 2.05 4.97
C VAL A 421 -10.86 1.49 3.65
N LEU A 422 -11.34 0.34 3.21
CA LEU A 422 -10.87 -0.33 2.00
C LEU A 422 -12.03 -0.60 1.01
N PRO A 423 -11.80 -0.51 -0.31
CA PRO A 423 -12.76 -0.98 -1.28
C PRO A 423 -12.88 -2.50 -1.23
N PHE A 424 -14.10 -3.05 -1.32
CA PHE A 424 -14.28 -4.50 -1.41
C PHE A 424 -13.70 -5.11 -2.67
N HIS A 425 -13.57 -4.31 -3.74
CA HIS A 425 -13.02 -4.79 -5.01
C HIS A 425 -12.41 -3.66 -5.83
N ARG A 426 -11.27 -3.95 -6.45
CA ARG A 426 -10.52 -3.00 -7.28
C ARG A 426 -11.33 -2.38 -8.43
N SER A 427 -12.33 -3.10 -8.98
CA SER A 427 -13.15 -2.55 -10.08
C SER A 427 -13.92 -1.29 -9.70
N PHE A 428 -14.17 -1.06 -8.41
CA PHE A 428 -14.78 0.18 -7.95
C PHE A 428 -13.80 1.37 -8.04
N THR A 429 -12.55 1.17 -7.63
CA THR A 429 -11.52 2.20 -7.80
C THR A 429 -11.20 2.44 -9.28
N ASP A 430 -11.09 1.37 -10.08
CA ASP A 430 -10.93 1.47 -11.54
C ASP A 430 -12.10 2.26 -12.19
N TYR A 431 -13.34 2.06 -11.70
CA TYR A 431 -14.51 2.81 -12.15
C TYR A 431 -14.41 4.30 -11.78
N LEU A 432 -14.06 4.63 -10.54
CA LEU A 432 -14.02 6.01 -10.06
C LEU A 432 -13.01 6.89 -10.78
N VAL A 433 -11.87 6.36 -11.21
CA VAL A 433 -10.83 7.12 -11.95
C VAL A 433 -11.06 7.16 -13.45
N ASP A 434 -11.93 6.31 -13.99
CA ASP A 434 -12.23 6.29 -15.42
C ASP A 434 -13.36 7.25 -15.76
N HIS A 435 -13.01 8.41 -16.31
CA HIS A 435 -13.95 9.46 -16.69
C HIS A 435 -15.06 9.00 -17.67
N LEU A 436 -14.75 8.05 -18.55
CA LEU A 436 -15.73 7.56 -19.53
C LEU A 436 -16.78 6.67 -18.86
N ARG A 437 -16.41 5.95 -17.80
CA ARG A 437 -17.27 5.05 -17.04
C ARG A 437 -18.05 5.80 -15.96
N SER A 438 -17.36 6.51 -15.09
CA SER A 438 -17.93 7.16 -13.90
C SER A 438 -18.56 8.52 -14.15
N LYS A 439 -18.18 9.21 -15.23
CA LYS A 439 -18.76 10.51 -15.64
C LYS A 439 -18.75 11.54 -14.51
N GLU A 440 -19.94 11.90 -14.00
CA GLU A 440 -20.14 12.86 -12.91
C GLU A 440 -19.56 12.39 -11.57
N PHE A 441 -19.34 11.08 -11.39
CA PHE A 441 -18.73 10.48 -10.22
C PHE A 441 -17.22 10.29 -10.35
N CYS A 442 -16.62 10.79 -11.44
CA CYS A 442 -15.19 10.68 -11.67
C CYS A 442 -14.41 11.41 -10.58
N ILE A 443 -13.49 10.70 -9.97
CA ILE A 443 -12.53 11.28 -9.03
C ILE A 443 -11.27 11.64 -9.81
N ASP A 444 -11.01 12.93 -9.89
CA ASP A 444 -9.76 13.47 -10.41
C ASP A 444 -8.69 13.42 -9.31
N LEU A 445 -7.72 12.56 -9.47
CA LEU A 445 -6.65 12.38 -8.49
C LEU A 445 -5.80 13.64 -8.31
N GLY A 446 -5.57 14.41 -9.37
CA GLY A 446 -4.83 15.67 -9.28
C GLY A 446 -5.55 16.70 -8.43
N THR A 447 -6.88 16.76 -8.49
CA THR A 447 -7.70 17.59 -7.59
C THR A 447 -7.64 17.09 -6.15
N SER A 448 -7.65 15.77 -5.94
CA SER A 448 -7.53 15.17 -4.61
C SER A 448 -6.14 15.43 -4.00
N HIS A 449 -5.08 15.35 -4.80
CA HIS A 449 -3.73 15.74 -4.39
C HIS A 449 -3.65 17.24 -4.02
N ALA A 450 -4.32 18.12 -4.75
CA ALA A 450 -4.37 19.55 -4.43
C ALA A 450 -5.04 19.79 -3.07
N ASP A 451 -6.17 19.12 -2.80
CA ASP A 451 -6.86 19.22 -1.51
C ASP A 451 -6.00 18.70 -0.34
N LEU A 452 -5.36 17.54 -0.51
CA LEU A 452 -4.45 16.99 0.50
C LEU A 452 -3.23 17.90 0.73
N THR A 453 -2.66 18.50 -0.33
CA THR A 453 -1.60 19.51 -0.17
C THR A 453 -2.07 20.66 0.73
N ARG A 454 -3.25 21.23 0.44
CA ARG A 454 -3.82 22.34 1.24
C ARG A 454 -4.04 21.94 2.70
N CYS A 455 -4.56 20.71 2.93
CA CYS A 455 -4.73 20.17 4.28
C CYS A 455 -3.38 20.07 5.02
N CYS A 456 -2.35 19.52 4.37
CA CYS A 456 -1.01 19.43 4.93
C CYS A 456 -0.41 20.81 5.25
N LEU A 457 -0.46 21.75 4.29
CA LEU A 457 0.06 23.11 4.48
C LEU A 457 -0.68 23.85 5.63
N ARG A 458 -1.99 23.67 5.74
CA ARG A 458 -2.78 24.21 6.82
C ARG A 458 -2.36 23.63 8.17
N ALA A 459 -2.22 22.31 8.28
CA ALA A 459 -1.78 21.64 9.50
C ALA A 459 -0.41 22.14 9.96
N LEU A 460 0.55 22.21 9.04
CA LEU A 460 1.89 22.71 9.32
C LEU A 460 1.87 24.19 9.76
N THR A 461 1.10 25.03 9.06
CA THR A 461 1.00 26.46 9.36
C THR A 461 0.39 26.70 10.76
N GLU A 462 -0.65 25.96 11.13
CA GLU A 462 -1.26 26.06 12.46
C GLU A 462 -0.27 25.70 13.57
N VAL A 463 0.47 24.60 13.40
CA VAL A 463 1.51 24.18 14.37
C VAL A 463 2.67 25.20 14.42
N TYR A 464 3.05 25.79 13.31
CA TYR A 464 4.13 26.80 13.30
C TYR A 464 3.73 28.10 13.99
N ARG A 465 2.44 28.46 13.91
CA ARG A 465 1.89 29.67 14.55
C ARG A 465 1.66 29.50 16.05
N GLU A 466 1.09 28.36 16.48
CA GLU A 466 0.62 28.17 17.85
C GLU A 466 1.56 27.35 18.72
N GLY A 467 2.54 26.68 18.12
CA GLY A 467 3.35 25.65 18.77
C GLY A 467 2.59 24.33 18.92
N PHE A 468 3.32 23.23 19.02
CA PHE A 468 2.73 21.91 19.20
C PHE A 468 2.16 21.76 20.63
N LYS A 469 0.87 21.46 20.76
CA LYS A 469 0.18 21.26 22.05
C LYS A 469 -0.30 19.82 22.15
N PHE A 470 0.41 18.99 22.91
CA PHE A 470 0.02 17.61 23.16
C PHE A 470 -1.28 17.53 23.98
N GLY A 471 -2.27 16.74 23.51
CA GLY A 471 -3.45 16.34 24.27
C GLY A 471 -4.48 17.44 24.55
N VAL A 472 -4.44 18.53 23.83
CA VAL A 472 -5.47 19.58 23.88
C VAL A 472 -6.54 19.27 22.84
N GLU A 473 -7.79 19.21 23.26
CA GLU A 473 -8.95 18.99 22.39
C GLU A 473 -8.96 20.06 21.27
N GLY A 474 -8.99 19.62 20.01
CA GLY A 474 -8.91 20.51 18.85
C GLY A 474 -7.49 20.83 18.37
N SER A 475 -6.43 20.25 18.97
CA SER A 475 -5.06 20.35 18.44
C SER A 475 -4.80 19.28 17.36
N ILE A 476 -3.94 19.62 16.39
CA ILE A 476 -3.51 18.68 15.34
C ILE A 476 -2.77 17.51 15.98
N SER A 477 -3.12 16.28 15.60
CA SER A 477 -2.46 15.07 16.12
C SER A 477 -1.01 14.98 15.63
N GLY A 478 -0.16 14.30 16.42
CA GLY A 478 1.22 14.06 16.04
C GLY A 478 1.35 13.28 14.72
N GLU A 479 0.44 12.33 14.49
CA GLU A 479 0.37 11.54 13.25
C GLU A 479 0.10 12.41 12.03
N VAL A 480 -0.86 13.34 12.10
CA VAL A 480 -1.13 14.30 11.02
C VAL A 480 0.06 15.20 10.76
N LEU A 481 0.75 15.63 11.83
CA LEU A 481 1.94 16.48 11.67
C LEU A 481 3.08 15.74 10.96
N VAL A 482 3.36 14.50 11.35
CA VAL A 482 4.35 13.65 10.70
C VAL A 482 3.98 13.40 9.23
N TYR A 483 2.74 13.00 8.99
CA TYR A 483 2.22 12.82 7.64
C TYR A 483 2.38 14.09 6.79
N ALA A 484 1.87 15.22 7.26
CA ALA A 484 1.94 16.49 6.54
C ALA A 484 3.39 16.91 6.24
N THR A 485 4.29 16.71 7.21
CA THR A 485 5.72 17.04 7.04
C THR A 485 6.35 16.22 5.92
N ARG A 486 5.99 14.93 5.81
CA ARG A 486 6.58 13.97 4.86
C ARG A 486 5.98 14.07 3.46
N THR A 487 4.67 14.39 3.36
CA THR A 487 3.93 14.09 2.12
C THR A 487 3.45 15.31 1.34
N TRP A 488 3.45 16.51 1.92
CA TRP A 488 2.92 17.69 1.22
C TRP A 488 3.61 17.98 -0.11
N CYS A 489 4.94 17.75 -0.20
CA CYS A 489 5.68 17.91 -1.44
C CYS A 489 5.23 16.90 -2.50
N LEU A 490 5.08 15.63 -2.11
CA LEU A 490 4.59 14.56 -2.98
C LEU A 490 3.19 14.89 -3.52
N HIS A 491 2.29 15.31 -2.63
CA HIS A 491 0.96 15.72 -3.07
C HIS A 491 1.02 16.94 -3.98
N CYS A 492 1.83 17.92 -3.67
CA CYS A 492 1.97 19.13 -4.47
C CYS A 492 2.41 18.85 -5.91
N ILE A 493 3.41 17.98 -6.12
CA ILE A 493 3.90 17.68 -7.48
C ILE A 493 2.92 16.85 -8.31
N ASN A 494 2.00 16.13 -7.66
CA ASN A 494 0.93 15.36 -8.33
C ASN A 494 -0.38 16.14 -8.42
N ALA A 495 -0.44 17.36 -7.88
CA ALA A 495 -1.64 18.17 -7.85
C ALA A 495 -1.94 18.87 -9.18
N ASN A 496 -3.22 19.01 -9.49
CA ASN A 496 -3.66 19.96 -10.49
C ASN A 496 -3.55 21.38 -9.90
N PRO A 497 -2.84 22.31 -10.56
CA PRO A 497 -2.68 23.67 -10.07
C PRO A 497 -4.00 24.43 -10.13
N ASP A 498 -4.61 24.70 -8.98
CA ASP A 498 -5.77 25.55 -8.84
C ASP A 498 -5.45 26.86 -8.10
N ARG A 499 -6.40 27.77 -8.08
CA ARG A 499 -6.20 29.09 -7.46
C ARG A 499 -6.02 29.02 -5.95
N GLU A 500 -6.72 28.12 -5.28
CA GLU A 500 -6.69 27.98 -3.82
C GLU A 500 -5.35 27.41 -3.38
N LEU A 501 -4.90 26.32 -4.04
CA LEU A 501 -3.58 25.74 -3.81
C LEU A 501 -2.46 26.77 -4.02
N MET A 502 -2.55 27.57 -5.09
CA MET A 502 -1.55 28.62 -5.35
C MET A 502 -1.52 29.68 -4.24
N ASN A 503 -2.66 30.08 -3.70
CA ASN A 503 -2.71 31.02 -2.57
C ASN A 503 -2.10 30.43 -1.30
N ASP A 504 -2.39 29.16 -1.02
CA ASP A 504 -1.85 28.48 0.16
C ASP A 504 -0.33 28.27 0.06
N LEU A 505 0.18 27.90 -1.12
CA LEU A 505 1.61 27.82 -1.38
C LEU A 505 2.31 29.19 -1.26
N GLU A 506 1.69 30.26 -1.73
CA GLU A 506 2.26 31.63 -1.58
C GLU A 506 2.34 32.06 -0.12
N ALA A 507 1.39 31.65 0.70
CA ALA A 507 1.33 31.97 2.13
C ALA A 507 2.21 31.09 3.00
N PHE A 508 2.61 29.90 2.50
CA PHE A 508 3.36 28.91 3.28
C PHE A 508 4.84 29.27 3.41
N SER A 509 5.39 29.12 4.62
CA SER A 509 6.80 29.37 4.88
C SER A 509 7.64 28.11 4.70
N VAL A 510 8.22 27.93 3.53
CA VAL A 510 9.13 26.80 3.24
C VAL A 510 10.36 26.79 4.15
N VAL A 511 10.83 27.94 4.59
CA VAL A 511 11.97 28.05 5.51
C VAL A 511 11.62 27.46 6.88
N GLN A 512 10.46 27.80 7.43
CA GLN A 512 10.03 27.23 8.72
C GLN A 512 9.87 25.71 8.64
N TRP A 513 9.41 25.19 7.49
CA TRP A 513 9.32 23.76 7.27
C TRP A 513 10.69 23.10 7.24
N VAL A 514 11.65 23.63 6.46
CA VAL A 514 13.04 23.11 6.40
C VAL A 514 13.70 23.12 7.78
N GLU A 515 13.54 24.20 8.56
CA GLU A 515 14.11 24.30 9.90
C GLU A 515 13.54 23.30 10.91
N ARG A 516 12.26 22.96 10.81
CA ARG A 516 11.55 22.14 11.80
C ARG A 516 11.40 20.68 11.39
N CYS A 517 11.55 20.36 10.12
CA CYS A 517 11.44 19.01 9.60
C CYS A 517 12.34 17.99 10.35
N PRO A 518 13.62 18.25 10.63
CA PRO A 518 14.48 17.31 11.35
C PRO A 518 14.01 16.97 12.78
N GLY A 519 13.20 17.84 13.41
CA GLY A 519 12.67 17.60 14.75
C GLY A 519 11.39 16.76 14.79
N ILE A 520 10.83 16.42 13.64
CA ILE A 520 9.54 15.72 13.49
C ILE A 520 9.75 14.33 12.86
N GLN A 521 10.96 14.02 12.42
CA GLN A 521 11.30 12.77 11.71
C GLN A 521 11.35 11.57 12.65
N ASP A 522 10.93 10.42 12.13
CA ASP A 522 11.23 9.12 12.71
C ASP A 522 12.73 8.82 12.51
N PRO A 523 13.42 8.27 13.53
CA PRO A 523 14.85 7.91 13.41
C PRO A 523 15.15 6.92 12.27
N ASP A 524 14.14 6.15 11.84
CA ASP A 524 14.32 5.09 10.84
C ASP A 524 14.01 5.53 9.39
N GLU A 525 13.49 6.75 9.18
CA GLU A 525 13.21 7.32 7.85
C GLU A 525 13.61 8.80 7.76
N GLU A 526 14.82 9.07 7.24
CA GLU A 526 15.27 10.43 6.96
C GLU A 526 14.65 11.00 5.67
N ILE A 527 13.92 12.12 5.81
CA ILE A 527 13.54 12.96 4.67
C ILE A 527 14.61 14.02 4.48
N GLU A 528 15.04 14.20 3.24
CA GLU A 528 15.87 15.33 2.85
C GLU A 528 14.99 16.51 2.38
N PRO A 529 14.66 17.48 3.27
CA PRO A 529 13.65 18.50 2.98
C PRO A 529 13.93 19.32 1.73
N LEU A 530 15.20 19.60 1.47
CA LEU A 530 15.59 20.39 0.30
C LEU A 530 15.47 19.61 -1.01
N VAL A 531 15.68 18.28 -0.98
CA VAL A 531 15.45 17.41 -2.15
C VAL A 531 13.97 17.41 -2.52
N GLU A 532 13.10 17.24 -1.54
CA GLU A 532 11.66 17.26 -1.76
C GLU A 532 11.18 18.64 -2.24
N LEU A 533 11.68 19.71 -1.64
CA LEU A 533 11.35 21.06 -2.05
C LEU A 533 11.83 21.39 -3.48
N ALA A 534 12.97 20.84 -3.91
CA ALA A 534 13.46 20.99 -5.28
C ALA A 534 12.44 20.49 -6.30
N LYS A 535 11.80 19.36 -6.03
CA LYS A 535 10.73 18.80 -6.89
C LYS A 535 9.53 19.74 -6.99
N VAL A 536 9.13 20.39 -5.89
CA VAL A 536 8.04 21.37 -5.88
C VAL A 536 8.41 22.62 -6.69
N LEU A 537 9.63 23.12 -6.56
CA LEU A 537 10.09 24.26 -7.35
C LEU A 537 10.19 23.93 -8.84
N GLU A 538 10.60 22.73 -9.20
CA GLU A 538 10.57 22.23 -10.58
C GLU A 538 9.14 22.14 -11.11
N TRP A 539 8.20 21.61 -10.32
CA TRP A 539 6.78 21.54 -10.68
C TRP A 539 6.19 22.94 -10.89
N LEU A 540 6.50 23.92 -10.02
CA LEU A 540 6.08 25.32 -10.21
C LEU A 540 6.64 25.91 -11.51
N SER A 541 7.87 25.61 -11.88
CA SER A 541 8.47 26.10 -13.12
C SER A 541 7.91 25.43 -14.37
N SER A 542 7.46 24.17 -14.24
CA SER A 542 6.83 23.41 -15.32
C SER A 542 5.37 23.80 -15.58
N ASN A 543 4.75 24.54 -14.65
CA ASN A 543 3.39 25.08 -14.75
C ASN A 543 3.43 26.62 -14.84
N PRO A 544 3.94 27.21 -15.92
CA PRO A 544 4.25 28.64 -15.98
C PRO A 544 2.98 29.50 -16.00
N SER A 545 2.82 30.31 -14.96
CA SER A 545 1.86 31.40 -14.88
C SER A 545 2.48 32.57 -14.12
N SER A 546 1.85 33.74 -14.16
CA SER A 546 2.35 34.88 -13.37
C SER A 546 2.34 34.60 -11.86
N VAL A 547 1.43 33.76 -11.41
CA VAL A 547 1.29 33.36 -9.99
C VAL A 547 2.37 32.36 -9.63
N THR A 548 2.56 31.29 -10.39
CA THR A 548 3.61 30.27 -10.11
C THR A 548 5.01 30.87 -10.17
N GLN A 549 5.28 31.78 -11.09
CA GLN A 549 6.56 32.51 -11.13
C GLN A 549 6.79 33.35 -9.86
N ARG A 550 5.75 34.03 -9.38
CA ARG A 550 5.85 34.82 -8.14
C ARG A 550 6.12 33.92 -6.93
N ILE A 551 5.39 32.81 -6.80
CA ILE A 551 5.58 31.82 -5.73
C ILE A 551 7.02 31.28 -5.78
N PHE A 552 7.49 30.85 -6.95
CA PHE A 552 8.84 30.37 -7.16
C PHE A 552 9.89 31.40 -6.71
N GLN A 553 9.75 32.66 -7.12
CA GLN A 553 10.66 33.74 -6.74
C GLN A 553 10.63 34.01 -5.23
N THR A 554 9.44 34.02 -4.61
CA THR A 554 9.28 34.24 -3.18
C THR A 554 9.99 33.15 -2.37
N HIS A 555 9.77 31.90 -2.70
CA HIS A 555 10.40 30.77 -1.99
C HIS A 555 11.90 30.71 -2.23
N SER A 556 12.36 30.90 -3.45
CA SER A 556 13.82 30.93 -3.76
C SER A 556 14.52 32.05 -3.02
N THR A 557 13.95 33.26 -2.96
CA THR A 557 14.53 34.40 -2.24
C THR A 557 14.57 34.13 -0.72
N SER A 558 13.53 33.52 -0.17
CA SER A 558 13.46 33.15 1.25
C SER A 558 14.50 32.10 1.61
N LEU A 559 14.70 31.09 0.74
CA LEU A 559 15.74 30.07 0.91
C LEU A 559 17.14 30.66 0.82
N ASP A 560 17.40 31.56 -0.13
CA ASP A 560 18.70 32.26 -0.24
C ASP A 560 19.02 33.02 1.04
N ALA A 561 18.07 33.75 1.61
CA ALA A 561 18.22 34.43 2.88
C ALA A 561 18.51 33.46 4.03
N TYR A 562 17.81 32.34 4.07
CA TYR A 562 18.03 31.27 5.06
C TYR A 562 19.42 30.65 4.94
N PHE A 563 19.89 30.35 3.73
CA PHE A 563 21.23 29.82 3.49
C PHE A 563 22.31 30.83 3.94
N MET A 564 22.14 32.10 3.60
CA MET A 564 23.05 33.14 4.03
C MET A 564 23.11 33.30 5.56
N GLU A 565 21.96 33.24 6.23
CA GLU A 565 21.89 33.31 7.69
C GLU A 565 22.53 32.09 8.36
N SER A 566 22.28 30.88 7.83
CA SER A 566 22.89 29.64 8.32
C SER A 566 24.41 29.64 8.17
N LEU A 567 24.92 30.08 7.03
CA LEU A 567 26.37 30.25 6.79
C LEU A 567 26.99 31.29 7.74
N ALA A 568 26.26 32.38 8.00
CA ALA A 568 26.73 33.43 8.91
C ALA A 568 26.85 32.97 10.38
N LYS A 569 26.02 32.00 10.79
CA LYS A 569 26.05 31.40 12.13
C LYS A 569 27.14 30.36 12.35
N CYS A 570 27.77 29.86 11.27
CA CYS A 570 28.85 28.88 11.40
C CYS A 570 30.06 29.46 12.12
N ALA A 571 30.61 28.70 13.07
CA ALA A 571 31.93 28.99 13.66
C ALA A 571 33.05 28.79 12.61
N ARG A 572 34.26 29.29 12.90
CA ARG A 572 35.41 29.06 12.04
C ARG A 572 35.19 29.51 10.60
N GLN A 573 34.74 30.74 10.41
CA GLN A 573 34.53 31.37 9.10
C GLN A 573 35.77 31.30 8.18
N ASP A 574 36.95 31.15 8.75
CA ASP A 574 38.23 30.96 8.04
C ASP A 574 38.30 29.59 7.30
N LYS A 575 37.62 28.56 7.79
CA LYS A 575 37.61 27.20 7.24
C LYS A 575 36.37 26.92 6.39
N LEU A 576 35.33 27.70 6.57
CA LEU A 576 34.00 27.47 5.92
C LEU A 576 34.08 27.45 4.38
N PRO A 577 34.80 28.39 3.68
CA PRO A 577 34.88 28.36 2.22
C PRO A 577 35.50 27.05 1.68
N LEU A 578 36.51 26.53 2.38
CA LEU A 578 37.16 25.27 1.97
C LEU A 578 36.20 24.06 2.13
N LEU A 579 35.44 23.99 3.24
CA LEU A 579 34.43 22.97 3.44
C LEU A 579 33.36 23.06 2.34
N LEU A 580 32.80 24.23 2.08
CA LEU A 580 31.78 24.44 1.06
C LEU A 580 32.29 24.07 -0.34
N ALA A 581 33.54 24.40 -0.69
CA ALA A 581 34.13 23.97 -1.95
C ALA A 581 34.20 22.44 -2.08
N VAL A 582 34.53 21.73 -1.01
CA VAL A 582 34.52 20.26 -1.00
C VAL A 582 33.09 19.73 -1.19
N LEU A 583 32.13 20.27 -0.45
CA LEU A 583 30.71 19.82 -0.49
C LEU A 583 30.03 20.06 -1.86
N VAL A 584 30.49 21.09 -2.61
CA VAL A 584 29.97 21.35 -3.97
C VAL A 584 30.35 20.23 -4.95
N PHE A 585 31.52 19.64 -4.79
CA PHE A 585 32.07 18.66 -5.77
C PHE A 585 32.04 17.22 -5.30
N SER A 586 31.90 16.96 -4.00
CA SER A 586 31.93 15.59 -3.44
C SER A 586 31.19 15.52 -2.12
N SER A 587 30.90 14.26 -1.68
CA SER A 587 30.51 13.98 -0.31
C SER A 587 31.74 13.61 0.53
N ILE A 588 31.72 13.98 1.80
CA ILE A 588 32.83 13.71 2.73
C ILE A 588 32.25 13.30 4.09
N SER A 589 32.83 12.27 4.74
CA SER A 589 32.42 11.96 6.11
C SER A 589 32.76 13.10 7.09
N PRO A 590 31.98 13.29 8.17
CA PRO A 590 32.30 14.26 9.22
C PRO A 590 33.72 14.05 9.80
N TYR A 591 34.16 12.80 9.89
CA TYR A 591 35.49 12.43 10.37
C TYR A 591 36.58 12.90 9.39
N ASP A 592 36.43 12.63 8.10
CA ASP A 592 37.36 13.01 7.06
C ASP A 592 37.40 14.54 6.88
N ALA A 593 36.22 15.20 6.94
CA ALA A 593 36.13 16.66 6.90
C ALA A 593 36.91 17.30 8.03
N ARG A 594 36.81 16.79 9.25
CA ARG A 594 37.59 17.26 10.41
C ARG A 594 39.10 17.17 10.16
N PHE A 595 39.54 16.01 9.65
CA PHE A 595 40.96 15.77 9.38
C PHE A 595 41.44 16.65 8.24
N PHE A 596 40.69 16.76 7.14
CA PHE A 596 41.04 17.56 5.97
C PHE A 596 41.13 19.06 6.27
N LEU A 597 40.25 19.55 7.15
CA LEU A 597 40.20 20.97 7.55
C LEU A 597 41.10 21.29 8.76
N GLU A 598 41.78 20.29 9.31
CA GLU A 598 42.61 20.45 10.53
C GLU A 598 41.77 21.01 11.72
N LEU A 599 40.56 20.50 11.92
CA LEU A 599 39.67 20.95 12.99
C LEU A 599 39.74 20.04 14.22
N SER A 600 39.57 20.62 15.40
CA SER A 600 39.38 19.84 16.63
C SER A 600 38.01 19.19 16.67
N ALA A 601 37.79 18.18 17.56
CA ALA A 601 36.49 17.60 17.77
C ALA A 601 35.46 18.60 18.36
N GLU A 602 35.96 19.63 19.04
CA GLU A 602 35.16 20.69 19.66
C GLU A 602 34.71 21.76 18.65
N ASP A 603 35.45 21.94 17.54
CA ASP A 603 35.14 22.93 16.50
C ASP A 603 34.02 22.46 15.55
N MET A 604 33.91 21.12 15.31
CA MET A 604 32.96 20.55 14.33
C MET A 604 31.49 20.89 14.60
N PRO A 605 30.96 20.78 15.83
CA PRO A 605 29.57 21.15 16.11
C PRO A 605 29.27 22.62 15.79
N GLY A 606 30.22 23.51 16.04
CA GLY A 606 30.05 24.94 15.75
C GLY A 606 29.94 25.28 14.27
N ILE A 607 30.47 24.40 13.39
CA ILE A 607 30.34 24.54 11.93
C ILE A 607 29.11 23.78 11.42
N LEU A 608 28.92 22.55 11.88
CA LEU A 608 27.88 21.66 11.32
C LEU A 608 26.46 21.94 11.86
N ASN A 609 26.32 22.28 13.15
CA ASN A 609 24.98 22.50 13.72
C ASN A 609 24.15 23.56 12.98
N PRO A 610 24.72 24.71 12.55
CA PRO A 610 23.94 25.65 11.74
C PRO A 610 23.58 25.14 10.35
N LEU A 611 24.22 24.08 9.86
CA LEU A 611 24.03 23.50 8.53
C LEU A 611 23.23 22.18 8.56
N ILE A 612 22.83 21.70 9.73
CA ILE A 612 22.21 20.36 9.91
C ILE A 612 20.96 20.15 9.05
N SER A 613 20.22 21.21 8.77
CA SER A 613 19.03 21.17 7.90
C SER A 613 19.35 21.35 6.41
N ILE A 614 20.62 21.50 6.05
CA ILE A 614 21.06 21.85 4.69
C ILE A 614 22.03 20.81 4.13
N VAL A 615 22.72 20.08 5.01
CA VAL A 615 23.76 19.11 4.68
C VAL A 615 23.42 17.79 5.38
N SER A 616 23.45 16.67 4.65
CA SER A 616 23.19 15.33 5.20
C SER A 616 24.17 14.98 6.33
N SER A 617 23.68 14.25 7.35
CA SER A 617 24.43 13.94 8.57
C SER A 617 25.45 12.81 8.40
N ASP A 618 25.17 11.79 7.61
CA ASP A 618 25.98 10.58 7.49
C ASP A 618 27.20 10.76 6.60
N TYR A 619 26.98 11.37 5.45
CA TYR A 619 28.03 11.86 4.57
C TYR A 619 27.71 13.31 4.26
N LEU A 620 28.55 14.22 4.72
CA LEU A 620 28.41 15.63 4.43
C LEU A 620 28.39 15.82 2.90
N HIS A 621 27.24 16.08 2.34
CA HIS A 621 27.08 16.43 0.93
C HIS A 621 26.09 17.58 0.78
N CYS A 622 26.26 18.32 -0.28
CA CYS A 622 25.48 19.50 -0.56
C CYS A 622 24.24 19.13 -1.34
N ASP A 623 23.08 19.44 -0.80
CA ASP A 623 21.81 19.31 -1.52
C ASP A 623 21.79 20.13 -2.82
N SER A 624 20.95 19.73 -3.78
CA SER A 624 20.86 20.35 -5.10
C SER A 624 20.50 21.83 -5.05
N LEU A 625 19.60 22.24 -4.16
CA LEU A 625 19.18 23.65 -4.01
C LEU A 625 20.27 24.48 -3.34
N PHE A 626 20.90 23.97 -2.28
CA PHE A 626 21.99 24.64 -1.62
C PHE A 626 23.26 24.72 -2.52
N ARG A 627 23.52 23.64 -3.27
CA ARG A 627 24.59 23.63 -4.27
C ARG A 627 24.36 24.67 -5.37
N ALA A 628 23.12 24.77 -5.91
CA ALA A 628 22.75 25.77 -6.89
C ALA A 628 22.90 27.21 -6.34
N PHE A 629 22.59 27.41 -5.05
CA PHE A 629 22.86 28.67 -4.36
C PHE A 629 24.37 28.96 -4.29
N LEU A 630 25.19 28.00 -3.85
CA LEU A 630 26.63 28.19 -3.67
C LEU A 630 27.36 28.47 -4.98
N VAL A 631 26.98 27.83 -6.10
CA VAL A 631 27.68 28.05 -7.41
C VAL A 631 27.20 29.30 -8.15
N ASP A 632 26.22 30.03 -7.66
CA ASP A 632 25.77 31.29 -8.23
C ASP A 632 26.38 32.48 -7.47
N PRO A 633 27.38 33.20 -8.06
CA PRO A 633 28.04 34.32 -7.39
C PRO A 633 27.09 35.47 -7.03
N ALA A 634 25.98 35.63 -7.76
CA ALA A 634 24.96 36.65 -7.47
C ALA A 634 24.16 36.33 -6.20
N ARG A 635 23.98 35.03 -5.90
CA ARG A 635 23.23 34.52 -4.75
C ARG A 635 24.10 34.34 -3.52
N ALA A 636 25.23 33.65 -3.63
CA ALA A 636 26.12 33.32 -2.51
C ALA A 636 27.09 34.46 -2.10
N ARG A 637 27.26 35.47 -2.94
CA ARG A 637 28.08 36.68 -2.67
C ARG A 637 29.49 36.36 -2.19
N SER A 638 29.77 36.55 -0.88
CA SER A 638 31.12 36.51 -0.31
C SER A 638 31.56 35.12 0.18
N TYR A 639 30.75 34.07 0.03
CA TYR A 639 31.10 32.73 0.50
C TYR A 639 31.75 31.85 -0.57
N LEU A 640 31.76 32.28 -1.82
CA LEU A 640 32.53 31.68 -2.93
C LEU A 640 33.78 32.55 -3.25
#